data_4dc313e5c51b7eaa34f9d0366b254b8b
#
_entry.id   4dc313e5c51b7eaa34f9d0366b254b8b
#
_cell.length_a   1.000
_cell.length_b   1.000
_cell.length_c   1.000
_cell.angle_alpha   90.00
_cell.angle_beta   90.00
_cell.angle_gamma   90.00
#
_symmetry.space_group_name_H-M   'P 1'
#
loop_
_entity.id
_entity.type
_entity.pdbx_description
1 polymer ?
#
loop_
_entity_poly.entity_id
_entity_poly.type
_entity_poly.pdbx_seq_one_letter_code
_entity_poly.pdbx_strand_id
1 'polypeptide(L)'
;MSTPIVSVAKAVNGHVQYELFTTDNKSVGLFDELVFACHPPTAWKMLNENSVIEKEALDLLEQIEYADNAVYVHSDPKLMPMRRRAWASWNCLGKSDLISVLKPGNKGEAFEGGESGFGNTKKVNSELEGENGRMKAVYVTYWLNRLQNLKTDQEIFVSLNPHQPPEEALTHKRVILAHPQFNPNMLRAREALEAKFQGKHGVWFCGAWEGYGFHEDGCRSGFKVATKLSGMALPWADSVNMVLPPPDLSKAKSSSGVVTSAIRSLHKTVTYDIPVAVCKRFILYFLDKAIQKGTLQLKFNDGSIVKFGDGSPCGCDALPVTLRVFDPWFFVKTALEYDLGLARSYMAGHYVVEPLENPEDYDPVIRPLDSADESNVVLGDPVGLMRLFMLFIGNRDCPELFQPRKAGHGNRYSNAMTNASGLLISKLGSILNFIRYKLTMDNSERGGSLKNIHAHYDLSNDLFTSFLDKETLMYSSAIYDAVRAPSPQTGLVFRGSLEEAQWRKLDTLLARAQLEPGQTMLDIGFGWGGLSLHAAKKYGCKVVGITLSVEQKALAEMRVKKEGLENLITFEVCDYRTFARRKENRGKFDRVLSCEMIEAVGHEHLGEFFWAVEQLLSPNGILVMEAITTPEMRYETYLRSTDFINTIIFPGSCCPSLHALVDAAYQNSCLTLEHVSNIGLHYARTLAEWRRRFNANEALVRELGFDDVFMRVWNYYMTYCEAGFHSQTENCLILAFARQGCQPLVPFCETRSIVQAPALTKEEVNAWLNEKS
;
A
#
# COMPACT_ATOMS: atom_id res chain seq x y z
N MET A 1 35.27 -21.75 20.14
CA MET A 1 35.97 -23.05 20.03
C MET A 1 35.00 -23.99 19.35
N SER A 2 35.38 -24.61 18.27
CA SER A 2 34.51 -25.56 17.56
C SER A 2 34.92 -26.97 18.01
N THR A 3 34.25 -27.50 19.00
CA THR A 3 34.38 -28.90 19.40
C THR A 3 33.15 -29.63 18.85
N PRO A 4 33.29 -30.39 17.78
CA PRO A 4 32.15 -31.07 17.17
C PRO A 4 31.69 -32.20 18.08
N ILE A 5 30.46 -32.16 18.58
CA ILE A 5 29.82 -33.23 19.33
C ILE A 5 29.17 -34.18 18.32
N VAL A 6 29.38 -35.46 18.48
CA VAL A 6 28.87 -36.51 17.56
C VAL A 6 27.91 -37.47 18.21
N SER A 7 28.04 -37.72 19.54
CA SER A 7 27.14 -38.60 20.27
C SER A 7 26.85 -38.13 21.69
N VAL A 8 25.73 -38.58 22.23
CA VAL A 8 25.25 -38.32 23.57
C VAL A 8 24.93 -39.65 24.25
N ALA A 9 25.34 -39.84 25.47
CA ALA A 9 24.95 -40.97 26.30
C ALA A 9 24.24 -40.51 27.59
N LYS A 10 23.31 -41.33 28.09
CA LYS A 10 22.59 -41.04 29.33
C LYS A 10 23.40 -41.71 30.50
N ALA A 11 23.88 -40.89 31.41
CA ALA A 11 24.53 -41.35 32.64
C ALA A 11 23.50 -41.43 33.78
N VAL A 12 23.51 -42.50 34.54
CA VAL A 12 22.53 -42.75 35.62
C VAL A 12 23.30 -42.83 36.97
N ASN A 13 23.51 -41.70 37.63
CA ASN A 13 24.12 -41.58 38.96
C ASN A 13 23.14 -40.88 39.93
N GLY A 14 21.91 -41.42 40.12
CA GLY A 14 20.91 -40.84 41.03
C GLY A 14 20.10 -39.68 40.46
N HIS A 15 20.65 -38.92 39.53
CA HIS A 15 19.98 -37.91 38.69
C HIS A 15 20.29 -38.21 37.23
N VAL A 16 19.38 -37.84 36.34
CA VAL A 16 19.57 -38.01 34.88
C VAL A 16 20.57 -36.93 34.44
N GLN A 17 21.73 -37.37 33.95
CA GLN A 17 22.76 -36.53 33.35
C GLN A 17 23.12 -37.09 31.97
N TYR A 18 23.68 -36.22 31.13
CA TYR A 18 24.06 -36.55 29.74
C TYR A 18 25.55 -36.35 29.55
N GLU A 19 26.24 -37.34 29.04
CA GLU A 19 27.63 -37.28 28.66
C GLU A 19 27.78 -37.02 27.16
N LEU A 20 28.56 -36.00 26.78
CA LEU A 20 28.77 -35.62 25.39
C LEU A 20 30.14 -36.10 24.91
N PHE A 21 30.17 -36.60 23.68
CA PHE A 21 31.38 -37.15 23.06
C PHE A 21 31.73 -36.41 21.76
N THR A 22 33.04 -36.17 21.57
CA THR A 22 33.62 -35.61 20.35
C THR A 22 33.83 -36.67 19.29
N THR A 23 34.23 -36.23 18.08
CA THR A 23 34.60 -37.13 16.94
C THR A 23 35.72 -38.11 17.31
N ASP A 24 36.59 -37.72 18.27
CA ASP A 24 37.69 -38.57 18.77
C ASP A 24 37.25 -39.50 19.94
N ASN A 25 35.95 -39.61 20.17
CA ASN A 25 35.32 -40.38 21.25
C ASN A 25 35.81 -39.95 22.66
N LYS A 26 36.16 -38.67 22.83
CA LYS A 26 36.52 -38.10 24.11
C LYS A 26 35.32 -37.47 24.79
N SER A 27 35.11 -37.76 26.08
CA SER A 27 34.09 -37.14 26.87
C SER A 27 34.39 -35.65 27.06
N VAL A 28 33.39 -34.80 26.87
CA VAL A 28 33.44 -33.33 27.12
C VAL A 28 33.00 -33.01 28.53
N GLY A 29 32.20 -33.88 29.15
CA GLY A 29 31.69 -33.73 30.51
C GLY A 29 30.24 -34.20 30.65
N LEU A 30 29.71 -34.09 31.87
CA LEU A 30 28.34 -34.40 32.24
C LEU A 30 27.51 -33.13 32.34
N PHE A 31 26.26 -33.17 31.82
CA PHE A 31 25.35 -32.04 31.73
C PHE A 31 23.97 -32.48 32.21
N ASP A 32 23.28 -31.61 32.94
CA ASP A 32 21.93 -31.86 33.44
C ASP A 32 20.86 -31.51 32.36
N GLU A 33 21.15 -30.56 31.48
CA GLU A 33 20.27 -30.05 30.46
C GLU A 33 20.98 -30.00 29.10
N LEU A 34 20.29 -30.41 28.03
CA LEU A 34 20.78 -30.41 26.67
C LEU A 34 19.88 -29.56 25.77
N VAL A 35 20.44 -28.65 25.02
CA VAL A 35 19.73 -27.84 24.01
C VAL A 35 20.25 -28.18 22.61
N PHE A 36 19.42 -28.84 21.81
CA PHE A 36 19.72 -29.13 20.41
C PHE A 36 19.29 -27.95 19.54
N ALA A 37 20.25 -27.11 19.17
CA ALA A 37 20.09 -25.97 18.25
C ALA A 37 20.54 -26.31 16.82
N CYS A 38 20.68 -27.59 16.49
CA CYS A 38 21.04 -28.10 15.17
C CYS A 38 19.80 -28.58 14.38
N HIS A 39 20.03 -29.01 13.14
CA HIS A 39 18.96 -29.60 12.33
C HIS A 39 18.43 -30.90 12.95
N PRO A 40 17.10 -31.15 12.96
CA PRO A 40 16.49 -32.36 13.50
C PRO A 40 17.14 -33.68 13.06
N PRO A 41 17.53 -33.88 11.78
CA PRO A 41 18.26 -35.09 11.41
C PRO A 41 19.60 -35.26 12.13
N THR A 42 20.28 -34.19 12.47
CA THR A 42 21.53 -34.22 13.25
C THR A 42 21.24 -34.56 14.71
N ALA A 43 20.21 -33.93 15.31
CA ALA A 43 19.76 -34.24 16.67
C ALA A 43 19.31 -35.71 16.77
N TRP A 44 18.52 -36.17 15.81
CA TRP A 44 18.08 -37.57 15.71
C TRP A 44 19.25 -38.55 15.71
N LYS A 45 20.27 -38.30 14.87
CA LYS A 45 21.46 -39.13 14.79
C LYS A 45 22.19 -39.22 16.14
N MET A 46 22.37 -38.09 16.82
CA MET A 46 23.07 -38.09 18.12
C MET A 46 22.26 -38.79 19.22
N LEU A 47 20.94 -38.71 19.19
CA LEU A 47 20.05 -39.23 20.24
C LEU A 47 19.68 -40.72 20.02
N ASN A 48 19.65 -41.17 18.76
CA ASN A 48 19.23 -42.52 18.40
C ASN A 48 20.26 -43.59 18.77
N GLU A 49 21.57 -43.28 18.69
CA GLU A 49 22.66 -44.27 18.92
C GLU A 49 22.61 -44.87 20.33
N ASN A 50 22.18 -44.09 21.35
CA ASN A 50 22.24 -44.53 22.76
C ASN A 50 20.86 -44.52 23.46
N SER A 51 19.76 -44.50 22.71
CA SER A 51 18.40 -44.48 23.26
C SER A 51 18.18 -43.42 24.34
N VAL A 52 18.70 -42.21 24.11
CA VAL A 52 18.77 -41.12 25.08
C VAL A 52 17.38 -40.60 25.44
N ILE A 53 16.46 -40.60 24.48
CA ILE A 53 15.07 -40.17 24.63
C ILE A 53 14.11 -41.26 24.17
N GLU A 54 12.81 -41.07 24.41
CA GLU A 54 11.76 -42.00 24.03
C GLU A 54 11.70 -42.19 22.51
N LYS A 55 11.39 -43.38 22.09
CA LYS A 55 11.27 -43.76 20.66
C LYS A 55 10.26 -42.85 19.93
N GLU A 56 9.14 -42.51 20.58
CA GLU A 56 8.12 -41.60 19.99
C GLU A 56 8.73 -40.21 19.63
N ALA A 57 9.63 -39.70 20.43
CA ALA A 57 10.32 -38.42 20.14
C ALA A 57 11.31 -38.57 18.96
N LEU A 58 12.01 -39.70 18.88
CA LEU A 58 12.89 -40.00 17.75
C LEU A 58 12.10 -40.15 16.44
N ASP A 59 10.98 -40.85 16.48
CA ASP A 59 10.08 -41.04 15.32
C ASP A 59 9.51 -39.66 14.83
N LEU A 60 9.28 -38.70 15.74
CA LEU A 60 8.87 -37.36 15.39
C LEU A 60 10.00 -36.56 14.77
N LEU A 61 11.23 -36.62 15.31
CA LEU A 61 12.41 -35.98 14.74
C LEU A 61 12.72 -36.48 13.33
N GLU A 62 12.53 -37.79 13.07
CA GLU A 62 12.73 -38.42 11.76
C GLU A 62 11.75 -37.91 10.70
N GLN A 63 10.52 -37.50 11.10
CA GLN A 63 9.52 -36.94 10.20
C GLN A 63 9.82 -35.50 9.75
N ILE A 64 10.84 -34.84 10.36
CA ILE A 64 11.28 -33.51 9.97
C ILE A 64 12.37 -33.63 8.90
N GLU A 65 11.93 -33.81 7.67
CA GLU A 65 12.80 -34.05 6.51
C GLU A 65 13.53 -32.77 6.08
N TYR A 66 14.73 -32.96 5.53
CA TYR A 66 15.55 -31.89 4.93
C TYR A 66 15.93 -32.29 3.51
N ALA A 67 15.84 -31.34 2.58
CA ALA A 67 16.32 -31.50 1.22
C ALA A 67 17.56 -30.65 0.97
N ASP A 68 18.51 -31.24 0.24
CA ASP A 68 19.70 -30.53 -0.21
C ASP A 68 19.37 -29.60 -1.37
N ASN A 69 19.75 -28.34 -1.23
CA ASN A 69 19.56 -27.31 -2.22
C ASN A 69 20.91 -26.81 -2.75
N ALA A 70 21.03 -26.72 -4.08
CA ALA A 70 22.18 -26.09 -4.70
C ALA A 70 22.05 -24.56 -4.61
N VAL A 71 22.95 -23.95 -3.87
CA VAL A 71 22.98 -22.52 -3.66
C VAL A 71 24.21 -21.94 -4.36
N TYR A 72 23.98 -20.95 -5.21
CA TYR A 72 25.02 -20.26 -5.95
C TYR A 72 25.14 -18.81 -5.50
N VAL A 73 26.34 -18.39 -5.13
CA VAL A 73 26.71 -16.97 -4.98
C VAL A 73 27.35 -16.54 -6.30
N HIS A 74 26.76 -15.58 -6.99
CA HIS A 74 27.15 -15.23 -8.36
C HIS A 74 26.87 -13.75 -8.69
N SER A 75 27.36 -13.32 -9.86
CA SER A 75 27.10 -12.01 -10.44
C SER A 75 26.43 -12.09 -11.83
N ASP A 76 25.83 -13.24 -12.16
CA ASP A 76 25.16 -13.46 -13.44
C ASP A 76 23.74 -12.88 -13.43
N PRO A 77 23.48 -11.79 -14.19
CA PRO A 77 22.17 -11.15 -14.24
C PRO A 77 21.11 -11.97 -14.99
N LYS A 78 21.50 -13.01 -15.72
CA LYS A 78 20.56 -13.90 -16.45
C LYS A 78 19.61 -14.65 -15.51
N LEU A 79 19.99 -14.81 -14.24
CA LEU A 79 19.16 -15.43 -13.21
C LEU A 79 18.29 -14.43 -12.42
N MET A 80 18.20 -13.19 -12.92
CA MET A 80 17.33 -12.15 -12.43
C MET A 80 16.21 -11.87 -13.45
N PRO A 81 15.14 -11.18 -13.08
CA PRO A 81 14.15 -10.72 -14.06
C PRO A 81 14.81 -9.98 -15.22
N MET A 82 14.36 -10.22 -16.45
CA MET A 82 14.97 -9.60 -17.66
C MET A 82 15.04 -8.08 -17.60
N ARG A 83 14.10 -7.45 -16.93
CA ARG A 83 14.09 -6.00 -16.74
C ARG A 83 14.69 -5.64 -15.39
N ARG A 84 15.78 -4.88 -15.36
CA ARG A 84 16.42 -4.44 -14.11
C ARG A 84 15.47 -3.73 -13.14
N ARG A 85 14.47 -3.04 -13.64
CA ARG A 85 13.44 -2.37 -12.84
C ARG A 85 12.55 -3.33 -12.05
N ALA A 86 12.43 -4.58 -12.48
CA ALA A 86 11.68 -5.62 -11.78
C ALA A 86 12.51 -6.33 -10.69
N TRP A 87 13.78 -5.94 -10.53
CA TRP A 87 14.65 -6.54 -9.53
C TRP A 87 14.24 -6.12 -8.12
N ALA A 88 13.86 -7.07 -7.33
CA ALA A 88 13.59 -6.92 -5.91
C ALA A 88 14.71 -7.56 -5.08
N SER A 89 14.72 -7.31 -3.77
CA SER A 89 15.65 -8.00 -2.86
C SER A 89 15.47 -9.52 -2.92
N TRP A 90 14.24 -9.98 -3.22
CA TRP A 90 13.84 -11.38 -3.41
C TRP A 90 13.12 -11.51 -4.73
N ASN A 91 13.59 -12.38 -5.61
CA ASN A 91 13.01 -12.61 -6.92
C ASN A 91 12.66 -14.09 -7.06
N CYS A 92 11.37 -14.37 -7.25
CA CYS A 92 10.86 -15.70 -7.49
C CYS A 92 10.59 -15.84 -8.99
N LEU A 93 11.32 -16.71 -9.66
CA LEU A 93 11.33 -16.82 -11.11
C LEU A 93 10.84 -18.20 -11.55
N GLY A 94 9.94 -18.22 -12.53
CA GLY A 94 9.42 -19.43 -13.17
C GLY A 94 9.82 -19.50 -14.64
N LYS A 95 9.82 -20.69 -15.22
CA LYS A 95 10.04 -20.88 -16.66
C LYS A 95 8.73 -20.63 -17.42
N SER A 96 8.71 -19.66 -18.34
CA SER A 96 7.50 -19.27 -19.09
C SER A 96 6.88 -20.41 -19.90
N ASP A 97 7.71 -21.32 -20.41
CA ASP A 97 7.28 -22.45 -21.23
C ASP A 97 6.46 -23.49 -20.43
N LEU A 98 6.60 -23.48 -19.10
CA LEU A 98 5.85 -24.35 -18.20
C LEU A 98 4.54 -23.72 -17.71
N ILE A 99 4.43 -22.41 -17.78
CA ILE A 99 3.20 -21.65 -17.40
C ILE A 99 2.11 -21.84 -18.48
N SER A 100 2.48 -22.03 -19.75
CA SER A 100 1.53 -22.28 -20.85
C SER A 100 0.83 -23.66 -20.74
N VAL A 101 1.41 -24.63 -20.04
CA VAL A 101 0.82 -25.94 -19.77
C VAL A 101 -0.29 -25.88 -18.71
N LEU A 102 -0.36 -24.78 -17.94
CA LEU A 102 -1.33 -24.60 -16.86
C LEU A 102 -2.66 -23.98 -17.31
N LYS A 103 -2.86 -23.72 -18.62
CA LYS A 103 -4.16 -23.27 -19.14
C LYS A 103 -5.17 -24.43 -19.10
N PRO A 104 -6.38 -24.24 -18.55
CA PRO A 104 -7.41 -25.27 -18.53
C PRO A 104 -7.80 -25.64 -19.98
N GLY A 105 -7.53 -26.86 -20.38
CA GLY A 105 -7.99 -27.39 -21.67
C GLY A 105 -6.97 -28.16 -22.52
N ASN A 106 -5.68 -28.09 -22.28
CA ASN A 106 -4.70 -28.86 -23.03
C ASN A 106 -4.22 -30.12 -22.24
N LYS A 107 -4.59 -31.28 -22.69
CA LYS A 107 -3.93 -32.54 -22.31
C LYS A 107 -2.60 -32.57 -23.08
N GLY A 108 -1.52 -32.14 -22.45
CA GLY A 108 -0.20 -32.07 -23.06
C GLY A 108 0.49 -33.41 -23.07
N GLU A 109 1.14 -33.71 -24.18
CA GLU A 109 2.07 -34.83 -24.37
C GLU A 109 3.27 -34.70 -23.43
N ALA A 110 3.77 -35.84 -22.95
CA ALA A 110 4.91 -35.92 -22.04
C ALA A 110 6.19 -35.46 -22.75
N PHE A 111 6.92 -34.56 -22.12
CA PHE A 111 8.21 -34.08 -22.59
C PHE A 111 9.31 -35.00 -22.07
N GLU A 112 9.96 -35.73 -22.96
CA GLU A 112 11.20 -36.45 -22.67
C GLU A 112 12.36 -35.47 -22.50
N GLY A 113 12.87 -35.38 -21.28
CA GLY A 113 13.99 -34.49 -20.94
C GLY A 113 15.33 -35.13 -21.29
N GLY A 114 16.13 -34.38 -22.06
CA GLY A 114 17.51 -34.75 -22.37
C GLY A 114 18.41 -34.82 -21.14
N GLU A 115 19.25 -35.83 -21.11
CA GLU A 115 20.25 -36.07 -20.08
C GLU A 115 21.30 -34.96 -20.03
N SER A 116 21.42 -34.26 -18.90
CA SER A 116 22.61 -33.50 -18.57
C SER A 116 23.09 -33.90 -17.18
N GLY A 117 24.32 -34.45 -17.16
CA GLY A 117 24.91 -35.10 -16.02
C GLY A 117 25.17 -34.17 -14.81
N PHE A 118 24.38 -34.42 -13.78
CA PHE A 118 24.72 -34.03 -12.42
C PHE A 118 24.32 -35.19 -11.49
N GLY A 119 25.26 -35.67 -10.69
CA GLY A 119 25.08 -36.75 -9.77
C GLY A 119 23.91 -36.50 -8.79
N ASN A 120 23.05 -37.47 -8.61
CA ASN A 120 21.89 -37.53 -7.69
C ASN A 120 20.69 -36.60 -7.98
N THR A 121 20.44 -36.23 -9.21
CA THR A 121 19.25 -35.48 -9.62
C THR A 121 17.94 -36.31 -9.56
N LYS A 122 18.01 -37.64 -9.43
CA LYS A 122 16.80 -38.48 -9.36
C LYS A 122 15.90 -38.19 -8.16
N LYS A 123 16.46 -37.83 -6.99
CA LYS A 123 15.67 -37.48 -5.80
C LYS A 123 15.08 -36.09 -5.91
N VAL A 124 15.81 -35.13 -6.48
CA VAL A 124 15.33 -33.76 -6.67
C VAL A 124 14.26 -33.67 -7.75
N ASN A 125 14.36 -34.46 -8.81
CA ASN A 125 13.37 -34.46 -9.90
C ASN A 125 12.05 -35.15 -9.52
N SER A 126 12.05 -36.14 -8.63
CA SER A 126 10.82 -36.84 -8.17
C SER A 126 9.97 -35.92 -7.23
N GLU A 127 10.57 -34.94 -6.56
CA GLU A 127 9.86 -33.98 -5.71
C GLU A 127 9.33 -32.78 -6.50
N LEU A 128 9.80 -32.57 -7.74
CA LEU A 128 9.28 -31.53 -8.66
C LEU A 128 8.01 -32.02 -9.40
N GLU A 129 7.72 -33.31 -9.41
CA GLU A 129 6.48 -33.86 -9.93
C GLU A 129 5.43 -33.90 -8.80
N GLY A 130 4.46 -33.00 -8.81
CA GLY A 130 3.29 -33.11 -7.94
C GLY A 130 2.43 -34.32 -8.39
N GLU A 131 1.60 -34.87 -7.49
CA GLU A 131 0.71 -36.06 -7.70
C GLU A 131 -0.17 -36.04 -8.97
N ASN A 132 -0.12 -34.96 -9.77
CA ASN A 132 -0.82 -34.78 -11.04
C ASN A 132 0.09 -34.36 -12.21
N GLY A 133 1.38 -34.71 -12.20
CA GLY A 133 2.32 -34.37 -13.28
C GLY A 133 2.57 -32.85 -13.48
N ARG A 134 2.35 -32.04 -12.48
CA ARG A 134 2.60 -30.57 -12.53
C ARG A 134 3.96 -30.27 -11.94
N MET A 135 4.94 -30.00 -12.79
CA MET A 135 6.27 -29.55 -12.35
C MET A 135 6.20 -28.16 -11.69
N LYS A 136 6.75 -28.03 -10.49
CA LYS A 136 6.99 -26.76 -9.83
C LYS A 136 8.31 -26.15 -10.32
N ALA A 137 8.27 -25.43 -11.41
CA ALA A 137 9.47 -24.85 -12.03
C ALA A 137 9.69 -23.42 -11.56
N VAL A 138 9.96 -23.25 -10.27
CA VAL A 138 10.22 -21.94 -9.68
C VAL A 138 11.53 -21.99 -8.89
N TYR A 139 12.40 -21.00 -9.07
CA TYR A 139 13.58 -20.80 -8.23
C TYR A 139 13.61 -19.39 -7.62
N VAL A 140 14.43 -19.20 -6.60
CA VAL A 140 14.53 -17.94 -5.88
C VAL A 140 15.94 -17.38 -6.04
N THR A 141 16.02 -16.08 -6.40
CA THR A 141 17.27 -15.32 -6.42
C THR A 141 17.19 -14.12 -5.50
N TYR A 142 18.14 -14.01 -4.59
CA TYR A 142 18.31 -12.86 -3.68
C TYR A 142 19.31 -11.88 -4.28
N TRP A 143 18.98 -10.60 -4.31
CA TRP A 143 19.89 -9.53 -4.69
C TRP A 143 20.53 -8.94 -3.43
N LEU A 144 21.77 -9.33 -3.15
CA LEU A 144 22.45 -9.00 -1.90
C LEU A 144 22.79 -7.52 -1.78
N ASN A 145 23.10 -6.84 -2.89
CA ASN A 145 23.40 -5.40 -2.88
C ASN A 145 22.23 -4.61 -2.26
N ARG A 146 21.01 -4.95 -2.63
CA ARG A 146 19.81 -4.32 -2.07
C ARG A 146 19.45 -4.89 -0.69
N LEU A 147 19.55 -6.20 -0.50
CA LEU A 147 19.17 -6.87 0.75
C LEU A 147 20.04 -6.46 1.93
N GLN A 148 21.36 -6.28 1.69
CA GLN A 148 22.35 -5.98 2.72
C GLN A 148 22.96 -4.57 2.58
N ASN A 149 22.43 -3.74 1.67
CA ASN A 149 22.95 -2.40 1.38
C ASN A 149 24.46 -2.39 1.11
N LEU A 150 24.92 -3.33 0.29
CA LEU A 150 26.34 -3.47 -0.03
C LEU A 150 26.78 -2.29 -0.93
N LYS A 151 27.85 -1.61 -0.51
CA LYS A 151 28.47 -0.53 -1.28
C LYS A 151 29.56 -1.12 -2.21
N THR A 152 29.15 -1.73 -3.30
CA THR A 152 30.02 -2.28 -4.33
C THR A 152 29.40 -2.07 -5.70
N ASP A 153 30.24 -1.83 -6.71
CA ASP A 153 29.81 -1.68 -8.11
C ASP A 153 29.45 -3.02 -8.75
N GLN A 154 29.82 -4.13 -8.12
CA GLN A 154 29.51 -5.46 -8.60
C GLN A 154 28.18 -5.93 -8.02
N GLU A 155 27.28 -6.39 -8.89
CA GLU A 155 26.02 -7.02 -8.46
C GLU A 155 26.30 -8.41 -7.94
N ILE A 156 25.76 -8.72 -6.76
CA ILE A 156 25.94 -10.02 -6.09
C ILE A 156 24.56 -10.64 -5.83
N PHE A 157 24.42 -11.86 -6.31
CA PHE A 157 23.18 -12.64 -6.20
C PHE A 157 23.42 -13.95 -5.45
N VAL A 158 22.36 -14.44 -4.82
CA VAL A 158 22.30 -15.81 -4.29
C VAL A 158 21.08 -16.50 -4.86
N SER A 159 21.29 -17.54 -5.68
CA SER A 159 20.20 -18.30 -6.29
C SER A 159 20.11 -19.71 -5.69
N LEU A 160 18.89 -20.12 -5.36
CA LEU A 160 18.56 -21.45 -4.87
C LEU A 160 17.92 -22.27 -5.99
N ASN A 161 18.51 -23.41 -6.30
CA ASN A 161 18.03 -24.36 -7.33
C ASN A 161 17.63 -23.68 -8.65
N PRO A 162 18.48 -22.82 -9.25
CA PRO A 162 18.14 -22.21 -10.51
C PRO A 162 18.00 -23.24 -11.62
N HIS A 163 17.10 -23.01 -12.58
CA HIS A 163 16.87 -23.92 -13.73
C HIS A 163 18.11 -24.15 -14.58
N GLN A 164 19.01 -23.18 -14.59
CA GLN A 164 20.32 -23.24 -15.21
C GLN A 164 21.34 -22.73 -14.22
N PRO A 165 22.51 -23.35 -14.09
CA PRO A 165 23.56 -22.78 -13.25
C PRO A 165 23.98 -21.43 -13.81
N PRO A 166 24.40 -20.49 -12.95
CA PRO A 166 25.00 -19.23 -13.42
C PRO A 166 26.27 -19.53 -14.23
N GLU A 167 26.64 -18.59 -15.08
CA GLU A 167 27.88 -18.68 -15.87
C GLU A 167 29.08 -18.90 -14.95
N GLU A 168 29.96 -19.84 -15.29
CA GLU A 168 31.07 -20.26 -14.40
C GLU A 168 32.00 -19.10 -14.07
N ALA A 169 32.28 -18.23 -15.06
CA ALA A 169 33.11 -17.03 -14.88
C ALA A 169 32.49 -15.99 -13.94
N LEU A 170 31.18 -16.03 -13.74
CA LEU A 170 30.42 -15.13 -12.86
C LEU A 170 29.99 -15.80 -11.55
N THR A 171 30.39 -17.06 -11.33
CA THR A 171 30.08 -17.83 -10.12
C THR A 171 31.19 -17.68 -9.09
N HIS A 172 30.89 -17.06 -7.96
CA HIS A 172 31.86 -16.86 -6.86
C HIS A 172 31.95 -18.08 -5.95
N LYS A 173 30.81 -18.73 -5.68
CA LYS A 173 30.76 -19.90 -4.80
C LYS A 173 29.52 -20.76 -5.10
N ARG A 174 29.71 -22.08 -5.02
CA ARG A 174 28.63 -23.06 -4.99
C ARG A 174 28.66 -23.78 -3.66
N VAL A 175 27.50 -23.91 -3.00
CA VAL A 175 27.34 -24.61 -1.72
C VAL A 175 26.08 -25.47 -1.79
N ILE A 176 26.11 -26.65 -1.17
CA ILE A 176 24.91 -27.42 -0.93
C ILE A 176 24.45 -27.11 0.50
N LEU A 177 23.22 -26.64 0.65
CA LEU A 177 22.60 -26.32 1.93
C LEU A 177 21.33 -27.13 2.10
N ALA A 178 21.23 -27.81 3.24
CA ALA A 178 20.04 -28.55 3.61
C ALA A 178 18.98 -27.59 4.19
N HIS A 179 17.75 -27.63 3.62
CA HIS A 179 16.62 -26.84 4.11
C HIS A 179 15.46 -27.75 4.52
N PRO A 180 14.70 -27.39 5.58
CA PRO A 180 13.56 -28.17 6.02
C PRO A 180 12.46 -28.22 4.95
N GLN A 181 11.84 -29.39 4.81
CA GLN A 181 10.73 -29.61 3.90
C GLN A 181 9.40 -29.38 4.65
N PHE A 182 8.72 -28.29 4.36
CA PHE A 182 7.44 -27.92 5.00
C PHE A 182 6.29 -28.74 4.43
N ASN A 183 6.16 -29.99 4.90
CA ASN A 183 5.07 -30.90 4.57
C ASN A 183 4.12 -31.09 5.79
N PRO A 184 2.92 -31.65 5.60
CA PRO A 184 1.97 -31.86 6.70
C PRO A 184 2.49 -32.78 7.82
N ASN A 185 3.42 -33.71 7.52
CA ASN A 185 3.99 -34.59 8.52
C ASN A 185 4.95 -33.83 9.43
N MET A 186 5.83 -33.04 8.83
CA MET A 186 6.76 -32.17 9.56
C MET A 186 6.02 -31.23 10.51
N LEU A 187 4.92 -30.61 10.07
CA LEU A 187 4.15 -29.69 10.91
C LEU A 187 3.54 -30.41 12.12
N ARG A 188 2.97 -31.59 11.92
CA ARG A 188 2.43 -32.43 13.01
C ARG A 188 3.51 -32.90 13.97
N ALA A 189 4.65 -33.30 13.43
CA ALA A 189 5.80 -33.75 14.23
C ALA A 189 6.32 -32.60 15.11
N ARG A 190 6.46 -31.42 14.55
CA ARG A 190 6.88 -30.22 15.28
C ARG A 190 5.94 -29.86 16.42
N GLU A 191 4.62 -29.85 16.16
CA GLU A 191 3.61 -29.56 17.20
C GLU A 191 3.63 -30.64 18.31
N ALA A 192 3.79 -31.92 17.94
CA ALA A 192 3.85 -33.00 18.90
C ALA A 192 5.15 -32.97 19.74
N LEU A 193 6.31 -32.66 19.14
CA LEU A 193 7.57 -32.44 19.85
C LEU A 193 7.44 -31.31 20.87
N GLU A 194 6.91 -30.17 20.48
CA GLU A 194 6.72 -29.02 21.37
C GLU A 194 5.78 -29.36 22.53
N ALA A 195 4.65 -30.04 22.25
CA ALA A 195 3.63 -30.29 23.25
C ALA A 195 4.04 -31.40 24.25
N LYS A 196 4.79 -32.43 23.81
CA LYS A 196 5.01 -33.65 24.60
C LYS A 196 6.43 -33.82 25.09
N PHE A 197 7.43 -33.28 24.37
CA PHE A 197 8.84 -33.65 24.58
C PHE A 197 9.74 -32.46 24.86
N GLN A 198 9.31 -31.21 24.64
CA GLN A 198 10.11 -30.02 24.87
C GLN A 198 10.44 -29.83 26.35
N GLY A 199 11.71 -30.01 26.72
CA GLY A 199 12.21 -29.93 28.12
C GLY A 199 12.00 -31.22 28.93
N LYS A 200 11.44 -32.28 28.33
CA LYS A 200 11.26 -33.57 29.02
C LYS A 200 12.63 -34.22 29.27
N HIS A 201 12.83 -34.56 30.51
CA HIS A 201 14.09 -35.10 31.00
C HIS A 201 15.31 -34.19 30.79
N GLY A 202 15.12 -32.88 30.65
CA GLY A 202 16.22 -31.93 30.42
C GLY A 202 16.69 -31.87 28.94
N VAL A 203 15.91 -32.38 27.99
CA VAL A 203 16.24 -32.30 26.56
C VAL A 203 15.36 -31.28 25.85
N TRP A 204 15.98 -30.32 25.19
CA TRP A 204 15.34 -29.18 24.55
C TRP A 204 15.72 -29.10 23.07
N PHE A 205 14.81 -28.64 22.25
CA PHE A 205 15.01 -28.45 20.82
C PHE A 205 14.73 -26.98 20.45
N CYS A 206 15.54 -26.40 19.57
CA CYS A 206 15.31 -25.10 18.96
C CYS A 206 15.95 -25.04 17.58
N GLY A 207 15.50 -24.09 16.77
CA GLY A 207 16.03 -23.86 15.42
C GLY A 207 15.00 -23.20 14.51
N ALA A 208 15.45 -22.74 13.33
CA ALA A 208 14.60 -22.08 12.35
C ALA A 208 13.47 -23.01 11.81
N TRP A 209 13.64 -24.32 11.93
CA TRP A 209 12.64 -25.33 11.55
C TRP A 209 11.37 -25.31 12.41
N GLU A 210 11.41 -24.68 13.60
CA GLU A 210 10.22 -24.44 14.42
C GLU A 210 9.29 -23.35 13.84
N GLY A 211 9.74 -22.56 12.87
CA GLY A 211 8.97 -21.56 12.14
C GLY A 211 8.93 -21.85 10.64
N TYR A 212 9.23 -20.85 9.86
CA TYR A 212 9.29 -20.92 8.39
C TYR A 212 10.70 -21.09 7.82
N GLY A 213 11.69 -21.31 8.66
CA GLY A 213 13.08 -21.48 8.26
C GLY A 213 13.92 -20.20 8.19
N PHE A 214 13.41 -19.07 8.68
CA PHE A 214 14.13 -17.80 8.72
C PHE A 214 14.97 -17.64 9.99
N HIS A 215 15.93 -16.71 9.95
CA HIS A 215 16.79 -16.40 11.11
C HIS A 215 15.97 -15.97 12.32
N GLU A 216 14.91 -15.19 12.11
CA GLU A 216 13.99 -14.75 13.18
C GLU A 216 13.29 -15.93 13.86
N ASP A 217 12.94 -16.96 13.09
CA ASP A 217 12.32 -18.18 13.64
C ASP A 217 13.31 -18.93 14.54
N GLY A 218 14.58 -19.03 14.12
CA GLY A 218 15.63 -19.63 14.92
C GLY A 218 15.89 -18.85 16.22
N CYS A 219 15.98 -17.54 16.13
CA CYS A 219 16.16 -16.65 17.26
C CYS A 219 15.01 -16.77 18.27
N ARG A 220 13.78 -16.71 17.77
CA ARG A 220 12.56 -16.84 18.58
C ARG A 220 12.48 -18.20 19.29
N SER A 221 12.75 -19.30 18.60
CA SER A 221 12.73 -20.64 19.21
C SER A 221 13.79 -20.76 20.31
N GLY A 222 14.98 -20.22 20.10
CA GLY A 222 16.02 -20.15 21.10
C GLY A 222 15.61 -19.36 22.36
N PHE A 223 15.00 -18.19 22.19
CA PHE A 223 14.47 -17.39 23.31
C PHE A 223 13.37 -18.14 24.06
N LYS A 224 12.49 -18.85 23.34
CA LYS A 224 11.43 -19.66 23.94
C LYS A 224 11.99 -20.76 24.85
N VAL A 225 13.03 -21.48 24.39
CA VAL A 225 13.71 -22.47 25.19
C VAL A 225 14.42 -21.82 26.38
N ALA A 226 15.16 -20.75 26.17
CA ALA A 226 15.88 -20.03 27.24
C ALA A 226 14.92 -19.54 28.34
N THR A 227 13.74 -19.01 27.97
CA THR A 227 12.71 -18.54 28.91
C THR A 227 12.14 -19.73 29.72
N LYS A 228 11.84 -20.86 29.06
CA LYS A 228 11.33 -22.06 29.75
C LYS A 228 12.37 -22.67 30.68
N LEU A 229 13.63 -22.73 30.24
CA LEU A 229 14.72 -23.32 30.99
C LEU A 229 15.11 -22.46 32.20
N SER A 230 15.18 -21.13 32.04
CA SER A 230 15.57 -20.23 33.11
C SER A 230 14.45 -19.81 34.06
N GLY A 231 13.19 -19.95 33.63
CA GLY A 231 12.04 -19.41 34.34
C GLY A 231 11.94 -17.86 34.29
N MET A 232 12.86 -17.16 33.58
CA MET A 232 12.89 -15.70 33.49
C MET A 232 12.15 -15.20 32.24
N ALA A 233 11.29 -14.19 32.40
CA ALA A 233 10.71 -13.50 31.27
C ALA A 233 11.74 -12.67 30.50
N LEU A 234 11.59 -12.58 29.18
CA LEU A 234 12.44 -11.70 28.37
C LEU A 234 12.12 -10.23 28.70
N PRO A 235 13.12 -9.33 28.72
CA PRO A 235 12.92 -7.90 29.01
C PRO A 235 11.95 -7.18 28.05
N TRP A 236 11.64 -7.79 26.93
CA TRP A 236 10.73 -7.27 25.89
C TRP A 236 9.56 -8.23 25.61
N ALA A 237 9.19 -9.10 26.55
CA ALA A 237 8.16 -10.15 26.37
C ALA A 237 6.81 -9.59 25.88
N ASP A 238 6.43 -8.38 26.28
CA ASP A 238 5.19 -7.72 25.91
C ASP A 238 5.17 -7.28 24.42
N SER A 239 6.32 -7.16 23.77
CA SER A 239 6.44 -6.76 22.37
C SER A 239 6.52 -7.94 21.37
N VAL A 240 6.68 -9.18 21.85
CA VAL A 240 6.92 -10.37 21.00
C VAL A 240 5.63 -11.15 20.69
N ASN A 241 4.49 -10.77 21.24
CA ASN A 241 3.21 -11.46 21.04
C ASN A 241 2.55 -11.28 19.65
N MET A 242 3.28 -10.82 18.65
CA MET A 242 2.75 -10.57 17.30
C MET A 242 3.31 -11.54 16.25
N VAL A 243 3.19 -12.83 16.48
CA VAL A 243 3.40 -13.80 15.39
C VAL A 243 2.12 -14.59 15.19
N LEU A 244 1.53 -14.39 14.00
CA LEU A 244 0.48 -15.26 13.49
C LEU A 244 0.98 -16.71 13.56
N PRO A 245 0.19 -17.65 14.09
CA PRO A 245 0.53 -19.06 14.00
C PRO A 245 0.73 -19.42 12.52
N PRO A 246 1.64 -20.37 12.21
CA PRO A 246 1.77 -20.88 10.85
C PRO A 246 0.42 -21.37 10.36
N PRO A 247 0.13 -21.24 9.04
CA PRO A 247 -1.10 -21.79 8.49
C PRO A 247 -1.19 -23.27 8.85
N ASP A 248 -2.30 -23.62 9.47
CA ASP A 248 -2.58 -24.99 9.88
C ASP A 248 -2.78 -25.88 8.64
N LEU A 249 -1.68 -26.44 8.12
CA LEU A 249 -1.66 -27.38 7.00
C LEU A 249 -2.04 -28.81 7.41
N SER A 250 -2.26 -29.07 8.71
CA SER A 250 -2.71 -30.39 9.19
C SER A 250 -4.09 -30.77 8.61
N LYS A 251 -4.80 -29.78 8.03
CA LYS A 251 -6.09 -29.95 7.35
C LYS A 251 -5.98 -30.26 5.84
N ALA A 252 -4.77 -30.37 5.28
CA ALA A 252 -4.59 -30.82 3.91
C ALA A 252 -4.56 -32.34 3.84
N LYS A 253 -5.70 -32.91 3.49
CA LYS A 253 -5.99 -34.29 2.98
C LYS A 253 -5.16 -35.46 3.50
N SER A 254 -5.68 -36.19 4.45
CA SER A 254 -5.60 -37.63 4.46
C SER A 254 -6.96 -38.17 3.94
N SER A 255 -6.90 -39.01 2.91
CA SER A 255 -8.04 -39.73 2.38
C SER A 255 -8.47 -40.80 3.36
N SER A 256 -9.61 -40.68 4.00
CA SER A 256 -10.54 -41.75 4.32
C SER A 256 -11.59 -41.33 5.37
N GLY A 257 -12.84 -41.64 5.11
CA GLY A 257 -13.88 -41.82 6.12
C GLY A 257 -14.94 -40.75 6.18
N VAL A 258 -16.20 -41.19 6.28
CA VAL A 258 -17.44 -40.38 6.44
C VAL A 258 -17.34 -39.38 7.58
N VAL A 259 -16.59 -39.67 8.65
CA VAL A 259 -16.37 -38.78 9.81
C VAL A 259 -15.54 -37.56 9.44
N THR A 260 -14.53 -37.70 8.57
CA THR A 260 -13.71 -36.56 8.12
C THR A 260 -14.45 -35.64 7.15
N SER A 261 -15.40 -36.17 6.38
CA SER A 261 -16.29 -35.33 5.54
C SER A 261 -17.26 -34.53 6.39
N ALA A 262 -17.81 -35.09 7.48
CA ALA A 262 -18.67 -34.42 8.42
C ALA A 262 -17.93 -33.32 9.20
N ILE A 263 -16.69 -33.55 9.64
CA ILE A 263 -15.86 -32.57 10.32
C ILE A 263 -15.47 -31.43 9.36
N ARG A 264 -15.13 -31.74 8.08
CA ARG A 264 -14.89 -30.72 7.05
C ARG A 264 -16.14 -29.89 6.75
N SER A 265 -17.27 -30.55 6.63
CA SER A 265 -18.56 -29.86 6.44
C SER A 265 -18.85 -28.94 7.63
N LEU A 266 -18.68 -29.41 8.87
CA LEU A 266 -18.86 -28.61 10.07
C LEU A 266 -17.85 -27.45 10.14
N HIS A 267 -16.59 -27.69 9.80
CA HIS A 267 -15.57 -26.66 9.76
C HIS A 267 -15.89 -25.59 8.70
N LYS A 268 -16.23 -26.01 7.47
CA LYS A 268 -16.67 -25.08 6.40
C LYS A 268 -17.90 -24.29 6.86
N THR A 269 -18.87 -24.95 7.49
CA THR A 269 -20.08 -24.29 7.99
C THR A 269 -19.74 -23.25 9.06
N VAL A 270 -18.89 -23.57 10.02
CA VAL A 270 -18.54 -22.66 11.13
C VAL A 270 -17.61 -21.52 10.68
N THR A 271 -16.61 -21.79 9.81
CA THR A 271 -15.58 -20.79 9.43
C THR A 271 -15.90 -20.01 8.16
N TYR A 272 -16.82 -20.49 7.34
CA TYR A 272 -17.19 -19.84 6.08
C TYR A 272 -18.69 -19.58 5.98
N ASP A 273 -19.54 -20.62 6.02
CA ASP A 273 -20.97 -20.48 5.70
C ASP A 273 -21.73 -19.61 6.75
N ILE A 274 -21.46 -19.81 8.05
CA ILE A 274 -22.09 -19.01 9.11
C ILE A 274 -21.61 -17.55 9.08
N PRO A 275 -20.30 -17.22 9.06
CA PRO A 275 -19.84 -15.84 8.92
C PRO A 275 -20.41 -15.14 7.68
N VAL A 276 -20.42 -15.83 6.53
CA VAL A 276 -20.99 -15.28 5.29
C VAL A 276 -22.47 -15.03 5.44
N ALA A 277 -23.26 -15.98 5.98
CA ALA A 277 -24.71 -15.81 6.15
C ALA A 277 -25.06 -14.67 7.11
N VAL A 278 -24.35 -14.57 8.25
CA VAL A 278 -24.53 -13.50 9.24
C VAL A 278 -24.16 -12.15 8.64
N CYS A 279 -22.98 -12.04 8.02
CA CYS A 279 -22.52 -10.79 7.43
C CYS A 279 -23.38 -10.38 6.21
N LYS A 280 -23.82 -11.34 5.38
CA LYS A 280 -24.75 -11.07 4.28
C LYS A 280 -26.05 -10.48 4.81
N ARG A 281 -26.67 -11.11 5.82
CA ARG A 281 -27.93 -10.59 6.42
C ARG A 281 -27.71 -9.19 6.99
N PHE A 282 -26.59 -8.96 7.64
CA PHE A 282 -26.22 -7.67 8.20
C PHE A 282 -26.07 -6.60 7.11
N ILE A 283 -25.28 -6.86 6.06
CA ILE A 283 -25.06 -5.90 4.96
C ILE A 283 -26.35 -5.61 4.21
N LEU A 284 -27.17 -6.63 3.91
CA LEU A 284 -28.46 -6.42 3.25
C LEU A 284 -29.40 -5.55 4.11
N TYR A 285 -29.48 -5.81 5.43
CA TYR A 285 -30.23 -4.96 6.34
C TYR A 285 -29.69 -3.52 6.39
N PHE A 286 -28.36 -3.38 6.45
CA PHE A 286 -27.72 -2.07 6.43
C PHE A 286 -28.04 -1.31 5.14
N LEU A 287 -27.89 -1.94 3.97
CA LEU A 287 -28.17 -1.30 2.68
C LEU A 287 -29.64 -0.89 2.55
N ASP A 288 -30.59 -1.70 3.08
CA ASP A 288 -32.02 -1.37 3.13
C ASP A 288 -32.30 -0.06 3.90
N LYS A 289 -31.53 0.20 4.97
CA LYS A 289 -31.67 1.42 5.77
C LYS A 289 -30.82 2.59 5.25
N ALA A 290 -29.70 2.30 4.62
CA ALA A 290 -28.73 3.29 4.19
C ALA A 290 -29.04 3.87 2.80
N ILE A 291 -29.52 3.04 1.90
CA ILE A 291 -29.87 3.46 0.52
C ILE A 291 -31.38 3.70 0.47
N GLN A 292 -31.77 4.95 0.63
CA GLN A 292 -33.16 5.40 0.58
C GLN A 292 -33.51 6.10 -0.73
N LYS A 293 -32.53 6.79 -1.30
CA LYS A 293 -32.63 7.49 -2.59
C LYS A 293 -31.81 6.76 -3.66
N GLY A 294 -32.22 6.87 -4.92
CA GLY A 294 -31.57 6.16 -6.03
C GLY A 294 -31.97 4.68 -6.10
N THR A 295 -31.18 3.91 -6.83
CA THR A 295 -31.34 2.44 -6.93
C THR A 295 -29.99 1.74 -6.88
N LEU A 296 -29.80 0.89 -5.86
CA LEU A 296 -28.70 -0.08 -5.81
C LEU A 296 -29.23 -1.48 -6.07
N GLN A 297 -28.59 -2.24 -6.94
CA GLN A 297 -28.91 -3.64 -7.20
C GLN A 297 -27.70 -4.52 -6.86
N LEU A 298 -27.93 -5.58 -6.09
CA LEU A 298 -26.97 -6.65 -5.90
C LEU A 298 -27.41 -7.86 -6.71
N LYS A 299 -26.61 -8.25 -7.70
CA LYS A 299 -26.83 -9.41 -8.57
C LYS A 299 -25.88 -10.53 -8.16
N PHE A 300 -26.43 -11.73 -7.97
CA PHE A 300 -25.69 -12.91 -7.54
C PHE A 300 -25.47 -13.90 -8.68
N ASN A 301 -24.56 -14.86 -8.47
CA ASN A 301 -24.24 -15.89 -9.47
C ASN A 301 -25.41 -16.83 -9.81
N ASP A 302 -26.40 -16.96 -8.91
CA ASP A 302 -27.63 -17.72 -9.16
C ASP A 302 -28.68 -16.94 -9.98
N GLY A 303 -28.34 -15.71 -10.41
CA GLY A 303 -29.22 -14.83 -11.15
C GLY A 303 -30.19 -14.02 -10.28
N SER A 304 -30.22 -14.25 -8.96
CA SER A 304 -31.06 -13.46 -8.05
C SER A 304 -30.57 -12.02 -7.94
N ILE A 305 -31.53 -11.08 -7.82
CA ILE A 305 -31.25 -9.64 -7.69
C ILE A 305 -31.98 -9.11 -6.46
N VAL A 306 -31.25 -8.39 -5.60
CA VAL A 306 -31.81 -7.64 -4.48
C VAL A 306 -31.68 -6.14 -4.78
N LYS A 307 -32.78 -5.39 -4.60
CA LYS A 307 -32.83 -3.94 -4.89
C LYS A 307 -33.03 -3.14 -3.63
N PHE A 308 -32.40 -1.95 -3.58
CA PHE A 308 -32.49 -0.97 -2.48
C PHE A 308 -32.73 0.41 -3.04
N GLY A 309 -33.41 1.27 -2.30
CA GLY A 309 -33.74 2.65 -2.65
C GLY A 309 -35.07 2.81 -3.34
N ASP A 310 -35.49 4.07 -3.52
CA ASP A 310 -36.82 4.45 -4.03
C ASP A 310 -36.87 4.77 -5.53
N GLY A 311 -35.73 4.70 -6.22
CA GLY A 311 -35.58 5.02 -7.64
C GLY A 311 -35.56 6.52 -7.95
N SER A 312 -35.64 7.41 -6.96
CA SER A 312 -35.49 8.85 -7.18
C SER A 312 -34.04 9.23 -7.52
N PRO A 313 -33.81 10.34 -8.23
CA PRO A 313 -32.45 10.80 -8.51
C PRO A 313 -31.62 10.95 -7.21
N CYS A 314 -30.41 10.39 -7.21
CA CYS A 314 -29.50 10.50 -6.10
C CYS A 314 -28.04 10.49 -6.58
N GLY A 315 -27.26 11.45 -6.17
CA GLY A 315 -25.88 11.61 -6.64
C GLY A 315 -25.85 12.25 -8.02
N CYS A 316 -25.47 11.47 -9.05
CA CYS A 316 -25.28 11.98 -10.41
C CYS A 316 -26.42 11.66 -11.38
N ASP A 317 -27.20 10.61 -11.14
CA ASP A 317 -28.28 10.20 -12.06
C ASP A 317 -29.40 9.39 -11.34
N ALA A 318 -30.44 9.02 -12.11
CA ALA A 318 -31.54 8.18 -11.63
C ALA A 318 -31.39 6.70 -12.06
N LEU A 319 -30.33 6.36 -12.78
CA LEU A 319 -30.13 5.01 -13.32
C LEU A 319 -29.68 4.04 -12.19
N PRO A 320 -30.10 2.77 -12.24
CA PRO A 320 -29.71 1.80 -11.25
C PRO A 320 -28.20 1.53 -11.30
N VAL A 321 -27.57 1.39 -10.12
CA VAL A 321 -26.20 0.94 -9.97
C VAL A 321 -26.23 -0.55 -9.62
N THR A 322 -25.61 -1.39 -10.45
CA THR A 322 -25.64 -2.86 -10.28
C THR A 322 -24.27 -3.38 -9.86
N LEU A 323 -24.19 -3.96 -8.66
CA LEU A 323 -23.03 -4.73 -8.22
C LEU A 323 -23.27 -6.21 -8.50
N ARG A 324 -22.39 -6.82 -9.29
CA ARG A 324 -22.37 -8.26 -9.47
C ARG A 324 -21.38 -8.90 -8.50
N VAL A 325 -21.92 -9.66 -7.54
CA VAL A 325 -21.14 -10.31 -6.48
C VAL A 325 -20.81 -11.74 -6.92
N PHE A 326 -19.51 -12.03 -7.12
CA PHE A 326 -19.00 -13.34 -7.49
C PHE A 326 -18.64 -14.19 -6.28
N ASP A 327 -18.04 -13.59 -5.25
CA ASP A 327 -17.63 -14.29 -4.02
C ASP A 327 -18.37 -13.73 -2.80
N PRO A 328 -19.15 -14.56 -2.10
CA PRO A 328 -19.85 -14.16 -0.87
C PRO A 328 -18.95 -13.64 0.26
N TRP A 329 -17.63 -13.88 0.19
CA TRP A 329 -16.66 -13.31 1.13
C TRP A 329 -16.61 -11.78 1.10
N PHE A 330 -17.11 -11.17 0.03
CA PHE A 330 -17.46 -9.75 -0.06
C PHE A 330 -18.22 -9.25 1.17
N PHE A 331 -19.23 -9.99 1.62
CA PHE A 331 -20.05 -9.57 2.78
C PHE A 331 -19.26 -9.57 4.07
N VAL A 332 -18.37 -10.55 4.26
CA VAL A 332 -17.54 -10.64 5.47
C VAL A 332 -16.55 -9.48 5.54
N LYS A 333 -15.82 -9.23 4.46
CA LYS A 333 -14.87 -8.11 4.41
C LYS A 333 -15.56 -6.77 4.60
N THR A 334 -16.64 -6.53 3.88
CA THR A 334 -17.38 -5.26 3.96
C THR A 334 -18.01 -5.06 5.34
N ALA A 335 -18.53 -6.11 5.99
CA ALA A 335 -19.09 -6.01 7.33
C ALA A 335 -18.05 -5.73 8.42
N LEU A 336 -16.83 -6.26 8.28
CA LEU A 336 -15.77 -6.11 9.27
C LEU A 336 -14.92 -4.86 9.08
N GLU A 337 -14.68 -4.45 7.83
CA GLU A 337 -13.71 -3.41 7.49
C GLU A 337 -14.33 -2.19 6.78
N TYR A 338 -15.64 -2.14 6.57
CA TYR A 338 -16.36 -1.04 5.92
C TYR A 338 -15.87 -0.71 4.52
N ASP A 339 -15.55 0.59 4.28
CA ASP A 339 -15.01 1.13 3.04
C ASP A 339 -13.70 0.44 2.64
N LEU A 340 -12.81 0.18 3.60
CA LEU A 340 -11.60 -0.60 3.37
C LEU A 340 -11.93 -2.05 2.94
N GLY A 341 -12.96 -2.67 3.54
CA GLY A 341 -13.45 -3.98 3.15
C GLY A 341 -14.09 -4.00 1.76
N LEU A 342 -14.82 -2.95 1.40
CA LEU A 342 -15.35 -2.73 0.06
C LEU A 342 -14.22 -2.63 -0.96
N ALA A 343 -13.22 -1.80 -0.69
CA ALA A 343 -12.03 -1.65 -1.52
C ALA A 343 -11.26 -2.96 -1.70
N ARG A 344 -10.94 -3.65 -0.60
CA ARG A 344 -10.23 -4.95 -0.64
C ARG A 344 -11.01 -6.05 -1.36
N SER A 345 -12.33 -6.00 -1.31
CA SER A 345 -13.18 -6.92 -2.05
C SER A 345 -13.16 -6.65 -3.55
N TYR A 346 -13.13 -5.37 -3.96
CA TYR A 346 -12.96 -4.99 -5.35
C TYR A 346 -11.59 -5.41 -5.90
N MET A 347 -10.51 -5.12 -5.17
CA MET A 347 -9.16 -5.53 -5.53
C MET A 347 -9.04 -7.06 -5.70
N ALA A 348 -9.69 -7.82 -4.83
CA ALA A 348 -9.71 -9.28 -4.89
C ALA A 348 -10.64 -9.85 -5.97
N GLY A 349 -11.40 -9.00 -6.68
CA GLY A 349 -12.36 -9.43 -7.70
C GLY A 349 -13.60 -10.15 -7.13
N HIS A 350 -13.95 -9.91 -5.85
CA HIS A 350 -15.15 -10.50 -5.25
C HIS A 350 -16.43 -9.91 -5.83
N TYR A 351 -16.37 -8.71 -6.38
CA TYR A 351 -17.45 -8.06 -7.09
C TYR A 351 -16.92 -7.13 -8.19
N VAL A 352 -17.81 -6.79 -9.11
CA VAL A 352 -17.63 -5.71 -10.09
C VAL A 352 -18.87 -4.84 -10.10
N VAL A 353 -18.74 -3.60 -10.59
CA VAL A 353 -19.90 -2.76 -10.91
C VAL A 353 -20.20 -2.92 -12.39
N GLU A 354 -21.40 -3.41 -12.71
CA GLU A 354 -21.78 -3.63 -14.11
C GLU A 354 -21.81 -2.28 -14.89
N PRO A 355 -21.31 -2.24 -16.13
CA PRO A 355 -21.42 -1.07 -16.97
C PRO A 355 -22.90 -0.77 -17.30
N LEU A 356 -23.18 0.45 -17.71
CA LEU A 356 -24.50 0.81 -18.25
C LEU A 356 -24.77 0.05 -19.54
N GLU A 357 -26.02 -0.40 -19.73
CA GLU A 357 -26.46 -1.02 -20.98
C GLU A 357 -26.36 -0.05 -22.15
N ASN A 358 -26.70 1.23 -21.93
CA ASN A 358 -26.52 2.31 -22.86
C ASN A 358 -25.62 3.38 -22.28
N PRO A 359 -24.34 3.42 -22.66
CA PRO A 359 -23.40 4.42 -22.20
C PRO A 359 -23.81 5.87 -22.46
N GLU A 360 -24.58 6.10 -23.52
CA GLU A 360 -25.09 7.43 -23.89
C GLU A 360 -26.08 8.01 -22.87
N ASP A 361 -26.68 7.15 -22.02
CA ASP A 361 -27.57 7.58 -20.93
C ASP A 361 -26.79 8.19 -19.74
N TYR A 362 -25.47 8.04 -19.72
CA TYR A 362 -24.64 8.62 -18.68
C TYR A 362 -24.19 10.03 -19.09
N ASP A 363 -24.72 11.02 -18.40
CA ASP A 363 -24.22 12.39 -18.47
C ASP A 363 -23.15 12.58 -17.38
N PRO A 364 -21.84 12.52 -17.71
CA PRO A 364 -20.80 12.78 -16.71
C PRO A 364 -20.91 14.23 -16.27
N VAL A 365 -21.07 14.45 -14.98
CA VAL A 365 -21.17 15.80 -14.37
C VAL A 365 -19.92 16.66 -14.68
N ILE A 366 -18.84 16.02 -15.12
CA ILE A 366 -17.60 16.66 -15.58
C ILE A 366 -17.32 16.17 -17.00
N ARG A 367 -17.87 16.85 -17.99
CA ARG A 367 -17.55 16.57 -19.41
C ARG A 367 -16.18 17.16 -19.77
N PRO A 368 -15.29 16.38 -20.40
CA PRO A 368 -14.19 16.96 -21.16
C PRO A 368 -14.77 17.57 -22.44
N LEU A 369 -14.76 18.87 -22.53
CA LEU A 369 -15.29 19.62 -23.68
C LEU A 369 -14.38 19.58 -24.92
N ASP A 370 -13.13 19.13 -24.79
CA ASP A 370 -12.11 19.21 -25.83
C ASP A 370 -11.69 17.86 -26.43
N SER A 371 -12.35 16.76 -26.08
CA SER A 371 -12.02 15.48 -26.70
C SER A 371 -12.92 15.27 -27.94
N ALA A 372 -12.36 15.58 -29.13
CA ALA A 372 -12.89 15.13 -30.41
C ALA A 372 -12.88 13.58 -30.55
N ASP A 373 -12.58 12.87 -29.49
CA ASP A 373 -12.43 11.42 -29.44
C ASP A 373 -13.37 10.85 -28.37
N GLU A 374 -14.69 11.00 -28.63
CA GLU A 374 -15.74 10.34 -27.83
C GLU A 374 -15.65 8.80 -27.88
N SER A 375 -14.84 8.24 -28.80
CA SER A 375 -14.71 6.79 -29.00
C SER A 375 -13.87 6.08 -27.94
N ASN A 376 -13.13 6.79 -27.06
CA ASN A 376 -12.24 6.24 -26.04
C ASN A 376 -12.71 6.46 -24.60
N VAL A 377 -14.01 6.65 -24.36
CA VAL A 377 -14.54 6.48 -23.01
C VAL A 377 -14.43 4.99 -22.69
N VAL A 378 -13.47 4.63 -21.85
CA VAL A 378 -13.37 3.27 -21.32
C VAL A 378 -14.62 3.01 -20.49
N LEU A 379 -15.63 2.46 -21.14
CA LEU A 379 -16.89 2.05 -20.58
C LEU A 379 -16.66 0.76 -19.80
N GLY A 380 -16.50 0.89 -18.50
CA GLY A 380 -16.26 -0.25 -17.66
C GLY A 380 -16.39 0.09 -16.18
N ASP A 381 -15.90 -0.78 -15.34
CA ASP A 381 -15.87 -0.67 -13.88
C ASP A 381 -15.60 0.74 -13.31
N PRO A 382 -14.66 1.56 -13.86
CA PRO A 382 -14.41 2.89 -13.31
C PRO A 382 -15.60 3.84 -13.31
N VAL A 383 -16.43 3.81 -14.37
CA VAL A 383 -17.67 4.62 -14.45
C VAL A 383 -18.70 4.08 -13.46
N GLY A 384 -18.85 2.76 -13.41
CA GLY A 384 -19.71 2.09 -12.45
C GLY A 384 -19.30 2.40 -11.00
N LEU A 385 -18.00 2.37 -10.68
CA LEU A 385 -17.48 2.74 -9.37
C LEU A 385 -17.81 4.20 -9.01
N MET A 386 -17.64 5.14 -9.95
CA MET A 386 -18.00 6.55 -9.73
C MET A 386 -19.46 6.69 -9.34
N ARG A 387 -20.37 6.04 -10.07
CA ARG A 387 -21.80 6.04 -9.80
C ARG A 387 -22.13 5.40 -8.44
N LEU A 388 -21.45 4.31 -8.08
CA LEU A 388 -21.58 3.66 -6.78
C LEU A 388 -21.19 4.61 -5.63
N PHE A 389 -20.05 5.27 -5.75
CA PHE A 389 -19.59 6.22 -4.73
C PHE A 389 -20.54 7.42 -4.62
N MET A 390 -20.97 7.98 -5.75
CA MET A 390 -21.92 9.09 -5.76
C MET A 390 -23.28 8.70 -5.17
N LEU A 391 -23.76 7.47 -5.38
CA LEU A 391 -24.97 6.96 -4.75
C LEU A 391 -24.83 6.87 -3.22
N PHE A 392 -23.69 6.36 -2.73
CA PHE A 392 -23.42 6.29 -1.30
C PHE A 392 -23.29 7.68 -0.67
N ILE A 393 -22.52 8.56 -1.32
CA ILE A 393 -22.32 9.94 -0.84
C ILE A 393 -23.65 10.70 -0.86
N GLY A 394 -24.44 10.57 -1.92
CA GLY A 394 -25.76 11.20 -2.04
C GLY A 394 -26.70 10.79 -0.90
N ASN A 395 -26.75 9.50 -0.55
CA ASN A 395 -27.54 9.03 0.58
C ASN A 395 -26.97 9.47 1.94
N ARG A 396 -25.63 9.57 2.06
CA ARG A 396 -24.99 10.04 3.28
C ARG A 396 -25.27 11.52 3.54
N ASP A 397 -25.21 12.35 2.51
CA ASP A 397 -25.24 13.81 2.61
C ASP A 397 -26.61 14.44 2.27
N CYS A 398 -27.62 13.63 2.00
CA CYS A 398 -28.99 14.10 1.71
C CYS A 398 -29.62 14.76 2.94
N PRO A 399 -29.92 16.09 2.89
CA PRO A 399 -30.49 16.79 4.05
C PRO A 399 -31.83 16.25 4.51
N GLU A 400 -32.65 15.71 3.59
CA GLU A 400 -33.96 15.14 3.89
C GLU A 400 -33.87 13.86 4.75
N LEU A 401 -32.72 13.19 4.71
CA LEU A 401 -32.45 11.99 5.48
C LEU A 401 -31.78 12.27 6.83
N PHE A 402 -31.49 13.53 7.14
CA PHE A 402 -30.87 13.91 8.41
C PHE A 402 -31.85 13.92 9.57
N GLN A 403 -31.45 13.30 10.68
CA GLN A 403 -32.15 13.40 11.94
C GLN A 403 -31.46 14.46 12.81
N PRO A 404 -32.20 15.48 13.30
CA PRO A 404 -31.61 16.54 14.14
C PRO A 404 -31.13 15.93 15.48
N ARG A 405 -29.88 16.21 15.84
CA ARG A 405 -29.35 15.90 17.17
C ARG A 405 -29.54 17.07 18.14
N LYS A 406 -29.65 16.77 19.44
CA LYS A 406 -29.75 17.79 20.50
C LYS A 406 -28.49 18.69 20.47
N ALA A 407 -28.70 19.99 20.67
CA ALA A 407 -27.61 20.97 20.74
C ALA A 407 -26.56 20.56 21.80
N GLY A 408 -25.28 20.74 21.49
CA GLY A 408 -24.16 20.45 22.39
C GLY A 408 -23.51 19.06 22.25
N HIS A 409 -23.95 18.22 21.31
CA HIS A 409 -23.41 16.86 21.11
C HIS A 409 -22.75 16.67 19.73
N GLY A 410 -21.79 17.48 19.36
CA GLY A 410 -21.03 17.33 18.11
C GLY A 410 -21.91 17.47 16.86
N ASN A 411 -21.64 16.70 15.81
CA ASN A 411 -22.36 16.76 14.52
C ASN A 411 -23.87 16.84 14.69
N ARG A 412 -24.46 17.94 14.24
CA ARG A 412 -25.89 18.25 14.40
C ARG A 412 -26.81 17.34 13.58
N TYR A 413 -26.24 16.56 12.66
CA TYR A 413 -27.00 15.74 11.72
C TYR A 413 -26.46 14.33 11.67
N SER A 414 -27.33 13.35 11.61
CA SER A 414 -26.99 11.94 11.42
C SER A 414 -28.10 11.22 10.66
N ASN A 415 -27.71 10.28 9.84
CA ASN A 415 -28.65 9.37 9.15
C ASN A 415 -28.17 7.91 9.28
N ALA A 416 -28.88 6.97 8.65
CA ALA A 416 -28.54 5.56 8.74
C ALA A 416 -27.11 5.28 8.19
N MET A 417 -26.68 5.98 7.15
CA MET A 417 -25.35 5.84 6.55
C MET A 417 -24.24 6.33 7.51
N THR A 418 -24.42 7.49 8.16
CA THR A 418 -23.46 8.01 9.13
C THR A 418 -23.46 7.27 10.47
N ASN A 419 -24.58 6.62 10.83
CA ASN A 419 -24.72 5.85 12.05
C ASN A 419 -24.34 4.38 11.90
N ALA A 420 -23.96 3.94 10.72
CA ALA A 420 -23.50 2.57 10.44
C ALA A 420 -22.33 2.16 11.34
N SER A 421 -21.48 3.12 11.73
CA SER A 421 -20.46 2.95 12.76
C SER A 421 -21.05 2.63 14.16
N GLY A 422 -22.38 2.71 14.33
CA GLY A 422 -23.08 2.42 15.58
C GLY A 422 -23.24 0.94 15.91
N LEU A 423 -23.03 0.05 14.94
CA LEU A 423 -23.21 -1.39 15.13
C LEU A 423 -21.95 -2.04 15.71
N LEU A 424 -22.12 -2.85 16.73
CA LEU A 424 -21.05 -3.36 17.62
C LEU A 424 -19.93 -4.08 16.85
N ILE A 425 -20.28 -4.85 15.82
CA ILE A 425 -19.33 -5.65 15.02
C ILE A 425 -18.38 -4.76 14.20
N SER A 426 -18.91 -3.71 13.60
CA SER A 426 -18.14 -2.78 12.79
C SER A 426 -17.28 -1.84 13.62
N LYS A 427 -17.76 -1.44 14.81
CA LYS A 427 -16.94 -0.67 15.77
C LYS A 427 -15.71 -1.46 16.21
N LEU A 428 -15.86 -2.75 16.48
CA LEU A 428 -14.73 -3.58 16.89
C LEU A 428 -13.67 -3.72 15.78
N GLY A 429 -14.11 -3.97 14.55
CA GLY A 429 -13.24 -4.06 13.38
C GLY A 429 -12.52 -2.74 13.09
N SER A 430 -13.24 -1.61 13.13
CA SER A 430 -12.67 -0.27 12.93
C SER A 430 -11.68 0.10 14.04
N ILE A 431 -11.99 -0.21 15.32
CA ILE A 431 -11.08 0.02 16.44
C ILE A 431 -9.81 -0.81 16.30
N LEU A 432 -9.90 -2.09 15.94
CA LEU A 432 -8.74 -2.95 15.74
C LEU A 432 -7.88 -2.48 14.57
N ASN A 433 -8.49 -2.09 13.45
CA ASN A 433 -7.78 -1.52 12.31
C ASN A 433 -7.10 -0.19 12.68
N PHE A 434 -7.77 0.68 13.43
CA PHE A 434 -7.20 1.94 13.89
C PHE A 434 -6.04 1.74 14.87
N ILE A 435 -6.16 0.81 15.81
CA ILE A 435 -5.06 0.45 16.73
C ILE A 435 -3.87 -0.07 15.94
N ARG A 436 -4.10 -0.99 15.00
CA ARG A 436 -3.05 -1.51 14.11
C ARG A 436 -2.39 -0.41 13.31
N TYR A 437 -3.17 0.50 12.73
CA TYR A 437 -2.69 1.65 11.99
C TYR A 437 -1.77 2.54 12.86
N LYS A 438 -2.23 2.94 14.04
CA LYS A 438 -1.44 3.75 14.98
C LYS A 438 -0.15 3.07 15.45
N LEU A 439 -0.13 1.74 15.52
CA LEU A 439 1.06 0.97 15.91
C LEU A 439 2.06 0.79 14.74
N THR A 440 1.61 0.90 13.50
CA THR A 440 2.44 0.61 12.32
C THR A 440 2.84 1.85 11.53
N MET A 441 2.09 2.96 11.66
CA MET A 441 2.31 4.20 10.92
C MET A 441 2.98 5.23 11.83
N ASP A 442 4.14 5.70 11.38
CA ASP A 442 4.95 6.71 12.05
C ASP A 442 5.36 7.78 11.02
N ASN A 443 5.08 9.04 11.31
CA ASN A 443 5.46 10.19 10.48
C ASN A 443 6.59 11.02 11.12
N SER A 444 7.32 10.41 12.06
CA SER A 444 8.43 11.08 12.72
C SER A 444 9.63 11.30 11.79
N GLU A 445 10.44 12.31 12.12
CA GLU A 445 11.72 12.62 11.45
C GLU A 445 12.72 11.44 11.50
N ARG A 446 12.57 10.51 12.44
CA ARG A 446 13.51 9.37 12.66
C ARG A 446 13.36 8.24 11.65
N GLY A 447 12.78 8.48 10.49
CA GLY A 447 12.67 7.54 9.37
C GLY A 447 11.25 7.04 9.09
N GLY A 448 10.26 7.40 9.89
CA GLY A 448 8.86 7.06 9.66
C GLY A 448 8.33 7.71 8.39
N SER A 449 8.50 9.02 8.25
CA SER A 449 8.12 9.77 7.02
C SER A 449 8.82 9.22 5.78
N LEU A 450 10.10 8.89 5.86
CA LEU A 450 10.87 8.33 4.74
C LEU A 450 10.28 6.97 4.29
N LYS A 451 9.99 6.08 5.25
CA LYS A 451 9.40 4.76 4.96
C LYS A 451 8.03 4.87 4.26
N ASN A 452 7.19 5.79 4.71
CA ASN A 452 5.85 5.98 4.17
C ASN A 452 5.90 6.56 2.74
N ILE A 453 6.81 7.51 2.47
CA ILE A 453 7.02 8.08 1.15
C ILE A 453 7.55 7.02 0.17
N HIS A 454 8.53 6.21 0.57
CA HIS A 454 9.03 5.12 -0.26
C HIS A 454 7.94 4.12 -0.66
N ALA A 455 6.99 3.82 0.21
CA ALA A 455 5.92 2.88 -0.09
C ALA A 455 5.05 3.29 -1.29
N HIS A 456 4.89 4.59 -1.56
CA HIS A 456 4.11 5.10 -2.69
C HIS A 456 4.98 5.49 -3.90
N TYR A 457 6.08 6.23 -3.69
CA TYR A 457 6.88 6.81 -4.78
C TYR A 457 7.93 5.86 -5.37
N ASP A 458 8.23 4.72 -4.73
CA ASP A 458 9.13 3.68 -5.28
C ASP A 458 8.50 2.86 -6.44
N LEU A 459 7.25 3.17 -6.85
CA LEU A 459 6.55 2.48 -7.94
C LEU A 459 7.17 2.67 -9.33
N SER A 460 8.00 3.62 -9.55
CA SER A 460 8.80 4.04 -10.71
C SER A 460 8.34 5.34 -11.37
N ASN A 461 9.30 6.13 -11.82
CA ASN A 461 9.02 7.37 -12.56
C ASN A 461 8.22 7.10 -13.86
N ASP A 462 8.44 5.96 -14.52
CA ASP A 462 7.77 5.64 -15.78
C ASP A 462 6.27 5.39 -15.60
N LEU A 463 5.86 4.85 -14.44
CA LEU A 463 4.46 4.72 -14.11
C LEU A 463 3.79 6.11 -14.01
N PHE A 464 4.39 7.02 -13.23
CA PHE A 464 3.83 8.36 -13.04
C PHE A 464 3.80 9.16 -14.34
N THR A 465 4.87 9.10 -15.15
CA THR A 465 4.91 9.77 -16.46
C THR A 465 3.93 9.20 -17.47
N SER A 466 3.36 8.02 -17.24
CA SER A 466 2.34 7.43 -18.11
C SER A 466 1.00 8.15 -18.06
N PHE A 467 0.67 8.82 -16.97
CA PHE A 467 -0.63 9.47 -16.78
C PHE A 467 -0.57 10.95 -16.36
N LEU A 468 0.55 11.42 -15.80
CA LEU A 468 0.74 12.85 -15.49
C LEU A 468 0.86 13.68 -16.77
N ASP A 469 0.77 14.99 -16.63
CA ASP A 469 1.11 15.92 -17.70
C ASP A 469 2.59 15.79 -18.07
N LYS A 470 2.90 15.94 -19.36
CA LYS A 470 4.27 15.67 -19.89
C LYS A 470 5.24 16.83 -19.68
N GLU A 471 4.73 18.01 -19.33
CA GLU A 471 5.50 19.24 -19.27
C GLU A 471 5.94 19.56 -17.84
N THR A 472 5.01 19.60 -16.93
CA THR A 472 5.28 19.98 -15.53
C THR A 472 5.54 18.77 -14.64
N LEU A 473 4.95 17.60 -14.95
CA LEU A 473 4.97 16.39 -14.15
C LEU A 473 4.42 16.63 -12.72
N MET A 474 3.34 17.42 -12.60
CA MET A 474 2.74 17.69 -11.31
C MET A 474 1.80 16.56 -10.89
N TYR A 475 2.05 16.00 -9.71
CA TYR A 475 1.17 15.01 -9.07
C TYR A 475 0.34 15.69 -7.98
N SER A 476 -0.44 16.68 -8.41
CA SER A 476 -1.32 17.52 -7.59
C SER A 476 -2.43 18.12 -8.45
N SER A 477 -3.43 18.76 -7.83
CA SER A 477 -4.56 19.33 -8.54
C SER A 477 -4.11 20.33 -9.62
N ALA A 478 -4.71 20.25 -10.80
CA ALA A 478 -4.59 21.29 -11.83
C ALA A 478 -5.66 22.37 -11.63
N ILE A 479 -5.53 23.53 -12.26
CA ILE A 479 -6.55 24.59 -12.31
C ILE A 479 -6.99 24.80 -13.76
N TYR A 480 -8.14 24.25 -14.11
CA TYR A 480 -8.74 24.40 -15.42
C TYR A 480 -9.39 25.78 -15.61
N ASP A 481 -9.60 26.19 -16.84
CA ASP A 481 -10.53 27.27 -17.12
C ASP A 481 -11.95 26.77 -16.85
N ALA A 482 -12.64 27.41 -15.90
CA ALA A 482 -13.94 26.96 -15.44
C ALA A 482 -15.01 28.01 -15.75
N VAL A 483 -16.07 27.59 -16.41
CA VAL A 483 -17.24 28.41 -16.67
C VAL A 483 -18.46 27.80 -16.01
N ARG A 484 -19.39 28.65 -15.57
CA ARG A 484 -20.64 28.18 -14.96
C ARG A 484 -21.56 27.64 -16.04
N ALA A 485 -21.99 26.40 -15.88
CA ALA A 485 -22.96 25.83 -16.83
C ALA A 485 -24.30 26.56 -16.76
N PRO A 486 -25.06 26.61 -17.88
CA PRO A 486 -26.38 27.24 -17.91
C PRO A 486 -27.42 26.53 -17.05
N SER A 487 -27.22 25.24 -16.78
CA SER A 487 -28.10 24.41 -15.94
C SER A 487 -27.59 24.35 -14.49
N PRO A 488 -28.47 24.56 -13.50
CA PRO A 488 -28.10 24.40 -12.08
C PRO A 488 -27.61 22.98 -11.73
N GLN A 489 -27.94 21.99 -12.53
CA GLN A 489 -27.60 20.57 -12.29
C GLN A 489 -26.20 20.19 -12.77
N THR A 490 -25.62 20.95 -13.71
CA THR A 490 -24.29 20.66 -14.28
C THR A 490 -23.13 21.45 -13.68
N GLY A 491 -23.39 22.41 -12.82
CA GLY A 491 -22.39 23.13 -12.01
C GLY A 491 -21.34 23.89 -12.81
N LEU A 492 -20.15 23.33 -12.95
CA LEU A 492 -19.01 23.92 -13.66
C LEU A 492 -18.62 23.08 -14.86
N VAL A 493 -18.28 23.77 -15.96
CA VAL A 493 -17.69 23.18 -17.16
C VAL A 493 -16.22 23.56 -17.21
N PHE A 494 -15.36 22.58 -17.33
CA PHE A 494 -13.92 22.74 -17.34
C PHE A 494 -13.38 22.66 -18.77
N ARG A 495 -12.51 23.61 -19.15
CA ARG A 495 -11.91 23.74 -20.47
C ARG A 495 -10.39 23.59 -20.41
N GLY A 496 -9.80 23.20 -21.53
CA GLY A 496 -8.36 23.08 -21.71
C GLY A 496 -7.77 21.73 -21.32
N SER A 497 -6.58 21.50 -21.80
CA SER A 497 -5.80 20.30 -21.53
C SER A 497 -5.29 20.25 -20.07
N LEU A 498 -4.85 19.09 -19.64
CA LEU A 498 -4.19 18.94 -18.33
C LEU A 498 -2.91 19.77 -18.25
N GLU A 499 -2.14 19.84 -19.32
CA GLU A 499 -0.91 20.63 -19.43
C GLU A 499 -1.20 22.13 -19.19
N GLU A 500 -2.15 22.70 -19.91
CA GLU A 500 -2.56 24.11 -19.73
C GLU A 500 -3.09 24.37 -18.32
N ALA A 501 -3.84 23.43 -17.76
CA ALA A 501 -4.40 23.56 -16.40
C ALA A 501 -3.28 23.47 -15.34
N GLN A 502 -2.27 22.66 -15.53
CA GLN A 502 -1.11 22.60 -14.62
C GLN A 502 -0.27 23.87 -14.71
N TRP A 503 -0.01 24.41 -15.89
CA TRP A 503 0.66 25.69 -16.02
C TRP A 503 -0.10 26.83 -15.31
N ARG A 504 -1.42 26.87 -15.47
CA ARG A 504 -2.28 27.86 -14.79
C ARG A 504 -2.21 27.71 -13.26
N LYS A 505 -2.12 26.48 -12.77
CA LYS A 505 -1.94 26.19 -11.34
C LYS A 505 -0.60 26.73 -10.83
N LEU A 506 0.50 26.43 -11.52
CA LEU A 506 1.81 26.94 -11.16
C LEU A 506 1.86 28.47 -11.17
N ASP A 507 1.27 29.10 -12.19
CA ASP A 507 1.14 30.55 -12.26
C ASP A 507 0.32 31.10 -11.08
N THR A 508 -0.75 30.42 -10.69
CA THR A 508 -1.58 30.84 -9.55
C THR A 508 -0.80 30.78 -8.24
N LEU A 509 -0.05 29.72 -7.98
CA LEU A 509 0.76 29.58 -6.77
C LEU A 509 1.84 30.67 -6.69
N LEU A 510 2.57 30.90 -7.80
CA LEU A 510 3.63 31.90 -7.86
C LEU A 510 3.07 33.34 -7.76
N ALA A 511 1.92 33.61 -8.37
CA ALA A 511 1.23 34.89 -8.23
C ALA A 511 0.75 35.15 -6.80
N ARG A 512 0.24 34.09 -6.11
CA ARG A 512 -0.13 34.21 -4.68
C ARG A 512 1.07 34.43 -3.77
N ALA A 513 2.21 33.84 -4.13
CA ALA A 513 3.47 34.10 -3.43
C ALA A 513 4.03 35.49 -3.73
N GLN A 514 3.51 36.21 -4.72
CA GLN A 514 4.06 37.49 -5.19
C GLN A 514 5.57 37.38 -5.42
N LEU A 515 5.97 36.33 -6.14
CA LEU A 515 7.38 36.08 -6.43
C LEU A 515 7.90 37.14 -7.41
N GLU A 516 9.03 37.74 -7.06
CA GLU A 516 9.71 38.78 -7.83
C GLU A 516 11.10 38.37 -8.28
N PRO A 517 11.63 38.96 -9.35
CA PRO A 517 13.00 38.71 -9.82
C PRO A 517 14.05 38.91 -8.72
N GLY A 518 14.99 37.96 -8.62
CA GLY A 518 16.10 38.02 -7.67
C GLY A 518 15.81 37.53 -6.25
N GLN A 519 14.54 37.23 -5.93
CA GLN A 519 14.17 36.64 -4.65
C GLN A 519 14.65 35.18 -4.53
N THR A 520 14.68 34.69 -3.30
CA THR A 520 15.01 33.29 -2.97
C THR A 520 13.75 32.54 -2.56
N MET A 521 13.47 31.46 -3.27
CA MET A 521 12.32 30.59 -3.05
C MET A 521 12.77 29.22 -2.48
N LEU A 522 12.01 28.72 -1.51
CA LEU A 522 12.11 27.32 -1.06
C LEU A 522 10.89 26.53 -1.56
N ASP A 523 11.11 25.38 -2.16
CA ASP A 523 10.09 24.45 -2.62
C ASP A 523 10.15 23.17 -1.75
N ILE A 524 9.17 23.02 -0.82
CA ILE A 524 9.12 21.90 0.12
C ILE A 524 8.27 20.79 -0.49
N GLY A 525 8.92 19.67 -0.85
CA GLY A 525 8.26 18.58 -1.55
C GLY A 525 8.19 18.84 -3.07
N PHE A 526 9.30 19.23 -3.68
CA PHE A 526 9.35 19.70 -5.07
C PHE A 526 8.95 18.67 -6.14
N GLY A 527 8.69 17.38 -5.77
CA GLY A 527 8.34 16.33 -6.71
C GLY A 527 9.38 16.16 -7.83
N TRP A 528 8.97 16.27 -9.08
CA TRP A 528 9.85 16.20 -10.24
C TRP A 528 10.31 17.58 -10.73
N GLY A 529 10.20 18.61 -9.89
CA GLY A 529 10.76 19.93 -10.08
C GLY A 529 9.96 20.89 -10.96
N GLY A 530 8.70 20.58 -11.29
CA GLY A 530 7.89 21.40 -12.20
C GLY A 530 7.72 22.84 -11.73
N LEU A 531 7.34 23.04 -10.46
CA LEU A 531 7.18 24.37 -9.84
C LEU A 531 8.52 25.13 -9.77
N SER A 532 9.57 24.46 -9.31
CA SER A 532 10.92 25.03 -9.19
C SER A 532 11.46 25.52 -10.54
N LEU A 533 11.34 24.70 -11.60
CA LEU A 533 11.73 25.06 -12.96
C LEU A 533 10.95 26.26 -13.49
N HIS A 534 9.62 26.26 -13.29
CA HIS A 534 8.78 27.36 -13.74
C HIS A 534 9.11 28.68 -13.04
N ALA A 535 9.31 28.65 -11.73
CA ALA A 535 9.68 29.80 -10.93
C ALA A 535 11.02 30.40 -11.40
N ALA A 536 12.06 29.57 -11.56
CA ALA A 536 13.37 30.05 -12.01
C ALA A 536 13.34 30.59 -13.44
N LYS A 537 12.61 29.92 -14.34
CA LYS A 537 12.52 30.32 -15.77
C LYS A 537 11.73 31.63 -15.96
N LYS A 538 10.62 31.77 -15.26
CA LYS A 538 9.69 32.90 -15.43
C LYS A 538 10.14 34.15 -14.66
N TYR A 539 10.68 33.99 -13.46
CA TYR A 539 11.01 35.10 -12.56
C TYR A 539 12.52 35.30 -12.37
N GLY A 540 13.37 34.39 -12.82
CA GLY A 540 14.82 34.50 -12.61
C GLY A 540 15.22 34.43 -11.12
N CYS A 541 14.38 33.84 -10.27
CA CYS A 541 14.62 33.71 -8.85
C CYS A 541 15.57 32.52 -8.56
N LYS A 542 16.20 32.54 -7.37
CA LYS A 542 16.97 31.42 -6.88
C LYS A 542 16.04 30.44 -6.15
N VAL A 543 16.09 29.17 -6.54
CA VAL A 543 15.25 28.14 -5.95
C VAL A 543 16.08 27.08 -5.22
N VAL A 544 15.68 26.79 -4.00
CA VAL A 544 16.15 25.61 -3.27
C VAL A 544 14.95 24.68 -3.15
N GLY A 545 15.10 23.43 -3.57
CA GLY A 545 14.06 22.42 -3.40
C GLY A 545 14.52 21.32 -2.46
N ILE A 546 13.63 20.87 -1.57
CA ILE A 546 13.87 19.74 -0.67
C ILE A 546 12.84 18.65 -0.85
N THR A 547 13.28 17.40 -0.84
CA THR A 547 12.43 16.19 -0.93
C THR A 547 13.03 15.07 -0.08
N LEU A 548 12.25 14.01 0.15
CA LEU A 548 12.76 12.75 0.73
C LEU A 548 13.01 11.68 -0.33
N SER A 549 12.61 11.88 -1.60
CA SER A 549 12.80 10.90 -2.67
C SER A 549 14.06 11.18 -3.48
N VAL A 550 14.95 10.19 -3.52
CA VAL A 550 16.18 10.23 -4.33
C VAL A 550 15.84 10.16 -5.82
N GLU A 551 14.82 9.39 -6.19
CA GLU A 551 14.36 9.18 -7.58
C GLU A 551 13.77 10.47 -8.16
N GLN A 552 12.94 11.18 -7.38
CA GLN A 552 12.41 12.48 -7.78
C GLN A 552 13.52 13.49 -8.00
N LYS A 553 14.47 13.58 -7.05
CA LYS A 553 15.62 14.49 -7.16
C LYS A 553 16.43 14.22 -8.43
N ALA A 554 16.78 12.96 -8.70
CA ALA A 554 17.57 12.60 -9.87
C ALA A 554 16.91 13.04 -11.19
N LEU A 555 15.59 12.83 -11.33
CA LEU A 555 14.85 13.25 -12.51
C LEU A 555 14.74 14.77 -12.59
N ALA A 556 14.48 15.45 -11.47
CA ALA A 556 14.41 16.91 -11.42
C ALA A 556 15.75 17.57 -11.81
N GLU A 557 16.88 17.06 -11.33
CA GLU A 557 18.22 17.54 -11.70
C GLU A 557 18.51 17.37 -13.20
N MET A 558 18.10 16.24 -13.80
CA MET A 558 18.21 16.05 -15.25
C MET A 558 17.39 17.09 -16.03
N ARG A 559 16.19 17.43 -15.54
CA ARG A 559 15.34 18.47 -16.15
C ARG A 559 15.96 19.86 -16.01
N VAL A 560 16.49 20.21 -14.84
CA VAL A 560 17.21 21.47 -14.60
C VAL A 560 18.39 21.62 -15.55
N LYS A 561 19.19 20.57 -15.70
CA LYS A 561 20.33 20.55 -16.63
C LYS A 561 19.91 20.71 -18.09
N LYS A 562 18.81 20.05 -18.50
CA LYS A 562 18.25 20.18 -19.86
C LYS A 562 17.84 21.62 -20.19
N GLU A 563 17.35 22.35 -19.20
CA GLU A 563 16.90 23.75 -19.34
C GLU A 563 18.02 24.78 -19.07
N GLY A 564 19.23 24.34 -18.66
CA GLY A 564 20.37 25.23 -18.39
C GLY A 564 20.17 26.12 -17.15
N LEU A 565 19.46 25.63 -16.12
CA LEU A 565 19.07 26.39 -14.92
C LEU A 565 19.87 26.00 -13.66
N GLU A 566 20.99 25.29 -13.81
CA GLU A 566 21.81 24.81 -12.68
C GLU A 566 22.34 25.91 -11.78
N ASN A 567 22.49 27.13 -12.31
CA ASN A 567 22.94 28.30 -11.54
C ASN A 567 21.83 28.92 -10.67
N LEU A 568 20.57 28.59 -10.94
CA LEU A 568 19.41 29.14 -10.22
C LEU A 568 18.75 28.13 -9.29
N ILE A 569 18.85 26.83 -9.57
CA ILE A 569 18.13 25.78 -8.86
C ILE A 569 19.10 24.82 -8.19
N THR A 570 18.84 24.54 -6.91
CA THR A 570 19.57 23.53 -6.14
C THR A 570 18.57 22.58 -5.45
N PHE A 571 18.77 21.27 -5.59
CA PHE A 571 17.94 20.26 -4.96
C PHE A 571 18.68 19.46 -3.89
N GLU A 572 18.01 19.20 -2.76
CA GLU A 572 18.56 18.44 -1.65
C GLU A 572 17.60 17.36 -1.17
N VAL A 573 18.11 16.16 -0.84
CA VAL A 573 17.34 15.14 -0.11
C VAL A 573 17.48 15.44 1.37
N CYS A 574 16.46 16.06 1.96
CA CYS A 574 16.46 16.49 3.35
C CYS A 574 15.04 16.62 3.89
N ASP A 575 14.85 16.20 5.15
CA ASP A 575 13.62 16.50 5.89
C ASP A 575 13.55 18.00 6.24
N TYR A 576 12.38 18.62 6.04
CA TYR A 576 12.17 20.06 6.25
C TYR A 576 12.49 20.49 7.69
N ARG A 577 12.28 19.63 8.68
CA ARG A 577 12.60 19.88 10.10
C ARG A 577 14.11 19.97 10.32
N THR A 578 14.85 19.04 9.76
CA THR A 578 16.33 19.06 9.78
C THR A 578 16.86 20.27 9.02
N PHE A 579 16.27 20.57 7.85
CA PHE A 579 16.66 21.72 7.02
C PHE A 579 16.46 23.05 7.76
N ALA A 580 15.36 23.21 8.48
CA ALA A 580 15.02 24.42 9.25
C ALA A 580 15.93 24.65 10.50
N ARG A 581 16.49 23.57 11.09
CA ARG A 581 17.41 23.68 12.22
C ARG A 581 18.79 24.22 11.86
N ARG A 582 19.15 24.20 10.59
CA ARG A 582 20.44 24.73 10.11
C ARG A 582 20.46 26.26 10.20
N LYS A 583 21.48 26.80 10.87
CA LYS A 583 21.60 28.25 11.12
C LYS A 583 21.66 29.07 9.82
N GLU A 584 22.32 28.54 8.79
CA GLU A 584 22.48 29.17 7.48
C GLU A 584 21.17 29.29 6.66
N ASN A 585 20.14 28.60 7.06
CA ASN A 585 18.82 28.65 6.40
C ASN A 585 17.82 29.57 7.11
N ARG A 586 18.15 30.07 8.30
CA ARG A 586 17.24 30.93 9.06
C ARG A 586 17.03 32.27 8.38
N GLY A 587 15.75 32.62 8.18
CA GLY A 587 15.36 33.90 7.59
C GLY A 587 15.84 34.10 6.15
N LYS A 588 16.19 33.03 5.45
CA LYS A 588 16.85 33.06 4.14
C LYS A 588 15.88 33.21 2.98
N PHE A 589 14.66 32.71 3.12
CA PHE A 589 13.74 32.57 2.00
C PHE A 589 12.68 33.64 1.98
N ASP A 590 12.58 34.37 0.86
CA ASP A 590 11.53 35.35 0.64
C ASP A 590 10.18 34.69 0.40
N ARG A 591 10.21 33.51 -0.19
CA ARG A 591 9.03 32.71 -0.52
C ARG A 591 9.24 31.26 -0.14
N VAL A 592 8.26 30.65 0.52
CA VAL A 592 8.20 29.20 0.77
C VAL A 592 6.95 28.68 0.09
N LEU A 593 7.11 27.70 -0.77
CA LEU A 593 6.01 27.00 -1.43
C LEU A 593 5.99 25.53 -1.02
N SER A 594 4.79 24.97 -0.90
CA SER A 594 4.58 23.55 -0.60
C SER A 594 3.29 23.09 -1.28
N CYS A 595 3.39 22.15 -2.18
CA CYS A 595 2.27 21.70 -3.00
C CYS A 595 1.94 20.24 -2.64
N GLU A 596 0.79 20.00 -2.00
CA GLU A 596 0.29 18.70 -1.57
C GLU A 596 1.37 17.81 -0.88
N MET A 597 2.05 18.38 0.09
CA MET A 597 3.03 17.70 0.93
C MET A 597 2.56 17.58 2.39
N ILE A 598 1.71 18.51 2.83
CA ILE A 598 1.25 18.59 4.23
C ILE A 598 0.49 17.33 4.67
N GLU A 599 -0.11 16.61 3.72
CA GLU A 599 -0.84 15.37 3.94
C GLU A 599 0.08 14.24 4.45
N ALA A 600 1.36 14.29 4.09
CA ALA A 600 2.37 13.32 4.55
C ALA A 600 2.95 13.66 5.93
N VAL A 601 2.62 14.81 6.48
CA VAL A 601 3.14 15.28 7.78
C VAL A 601 2.45 14.59 8.96
N GLY A 602 1.12 14.38 8.87
CA GLY A 602 0.31 13.84 9.95
C GLY A 602 -0.16 14.92 10.92
N HIS A 603 -1.34 14.70 11.52
CA HIS A 603 -1.98 15.68 12.42
C HIS A 603 -1.09 16.12 13.58
N GLU A 604 -0.39 15.17 14.18
CA GLU A 604 0.46 15.37 15.35
C GLU A 604 1.67 16.27 15.08
N HIS A 605 2.07 16.43 13.81
CA HIS A 605 3.27 17.16 13.39
C HIS A 605 2.98 18.47 12.62
N LEU A 606 1.71 18.86 12.46
CA LEU A 606 1.35 20.11 11.78
C LEU A 606 2.03 21.33 12.40
N GLY A 607 2.13 21.37 13.73
CA GLY A 607 2.82 22.44 14.44
C GLY A 607 4.32 22.52 14.12
N GLU A 608 4.98 21.37 13.96
CA GLU A 608 6.40 21.32 13.57
C GLU A 608 6.61 21.89 12.15
N PHE A 609 5.65 21.68 11.24
CA PHE A 609 5.70 22.25 9.90
C PHE A 609 5.68 23.78 9.94
N PHE A 610 4.71 24.35 10.62
CA PHE A 610 4.61 25.83 10.71
C PHE A 610 5.78 26.45 11.47
N TRP A 611 6.26 25.80 12.53
CA TRP A 611 7.50 26.21 13.19
C TRP A 611 8.69 26.21 12.23
N ALA A 612 8.87 25.15 11.44
CA ALA A 612 9.98 25.05 10.49
C ALA A 612 9.92 26.13 9.41
N VAL A 613 8.73 26.37 8.84
CA VAL A 613 8.52 27.42 7.85
C VAL A 613 8.80 28.80 8.45
N GLU A 614 8.36 29.06 9.69
CA GLU A 614 8.64 30.31 10.42
C GLU A 614 10.15 30.58 10.54
N GLN A 615 10.96 29.54 10.84
CA GLN A 615 12.42 29.69 10.95
C GLN A 615 13.07 30.00 9.59
N LEU A 616 12.50 29.52 8.48
CA LEU A 616 13.06 29.62 7.15
C LEU A 616 12.72 30.94 6.45
N LEU A 617 11.53 31.51 6.73
CA LEU A 617 11.03 32.73 6.10
C LEU A 617 11.81 33.98 6.54
N SER A 618 12.16 34.83 5.57
CA SER A 618 12.62 36.21 5.81
C SER A 618 11.54 37.04 6.52
N PRO A 619 11.85 38.21 7.08
CA PRO A 619 10.86 39.02 7.84
C PRO A 619 9.57 39.30 7.07
N ASN A 620 9.66 39.57 5.77
CA ASN A 620 8.51 39.81 4.87
C ASN A 620 8.23 38.61 3.97
N GLY A 621 8.59 37.40 4.44
CA GLY A 621 8.41 36.18 3.68
C GLY A 621 6.94 35.74 3.67
N ILE A 622 6.57 35.05 2.58
CA ILE A 622 5.23 34.51 2.35
C ILE A 622 5.34 32.99 2.18
N LEU A 623 4.47 32.25 2.90
CA LEU A 623 4.20 30.82 2.64
C LEU A 623 2.97 30.73 1.74
N VAL A 624 3.09 30.02 0.63
CA VAL A 624 1.93 29.56 -0.16
C VAL A 624 1.92 28.03 -0.18
N MET A 625 0.78 27.46 0.17
CA MET A 625 0.63 26.01 0.14
C MET A 625 -0.65 25.59 -0.55
N GLU A 626 -0.59 24.48 -1.26
CA GLU A 626 -1.72 23.73 -1.76
C GLU A 626 -1.90 22.51 -0.85
N ALA A 627 -3.10 22.30 -0.35
CA ALA A 627 -3.40 21.25 0.62
C ALA A 627 -4.76 20.59 0.37
N ILE A 628 -4.80 19.27 0.38
CA ILE A 628 -6.04 18.53 0.46
C ILE A 628 -6.58 18.65 1.88
N THR A 629 -7.87 18.95 2.01
CA THR A 629 -8.46 19.18 3.32
C THR A 629 -9.78 18.46 3.50
N THR A 630 -9.93 17.83 4.67
CA THR A 630 -11.19 17.26 5.13
C THR A 630 -12.04 18.35 5.82
N PRO A 631 -13.32 18.53 5.46
CA PRO A 631 -14.22 19.47 6.12
C PRO A 631 -14.30 19.26 7.64
N GLU A 632 -14.36 20.35 8.41
CA GLU A 632 -14.31 20.35 9.88
C GLU A 632 -15.31 19.40 10.52
N MET A 633 -16.53 19.31 9.97
CA MET A 633 -17.59 18.46 10.50
C MET A 633 -17.26 16.95 10.44
N ARG A 634 -16.27 16.54 9.64
CA ARG A 634 -15.83 15.14 9.46
C ARG A 634 -14.48 14.89 10.11
N TYR A 635 -13.67 15.92 10.30
CA TYR A 635 -12.27 15.80 10.65
C TYR A 635 -12.01 15.01 11.93
N GLU A 636 -12.77 15.27 13.00
CA GLU A 636 -12.69 14.52 14.26
C GLU A 636 -12.95 13.01 14.10
N THR A 637 -13.88 12.65 13.23
CA THR A 637 -14.19 11.24 12.94
C THR A 637 -13.10 10.63 12.06
N TYR A 638 -12.63 11.38 11.08
CA TYR A 638 -11.54 10.98 10.20
C TYR A 638 -10.26 10.66 10.98
N LEU A 639 -9.84 11.51 11.92
CA LEU A 639 -8.67 11.27 12.77
C LEU A 639 -8.73 9.98 13.60
N ARG A 640 -9.91 9.40 13.80
CA ARG A 640 -10.15 8.16 14.56
C ARG A 640 -10.51 6.97 13.69
N SER A 641 -10.37 7.11 12.38
CA SER A 641 -10.68 6.07 11.40
C SER A 641 -9.48 5.75 10.51
N THR A 642 -9.56 4.62 9.86
CA THR A 642 -8.67 4.25 8.76
C THR A 642 -9.50 4.08 7.51
N ASP A 643 -9.00 4.57 6.39
CA ASP A 643 -9.63 4.42 5.10
C ASP A 643 -8.69 3.75 4.09
N PHE A 644 -9.18 3.61 2.87
CA PHE A 644 -8.43 3.04 1.77
C PHE A 644 -7.19 3.87 1.43
N ILE A 645 -7.29 5.21 1.49
CA ILE A 645 -6.19 6.12 1.11
C ILE A 645 -5.05 6.05 2.10
N ASN A 646 -5.34 6.27 3.40
CA ASN A 646 -4.30 6.32 4.42
C ASN A 646 -3.70 4.95 4.79
N THR A 647 -4.32 3.85 4.32
CA THR A 647 -3.86 2.49 4.61
C THR A 647 -3.14 1.83 3.43
N ILE A 648 -3.59 2.05 2.19
CA ILE A 648 -3.12 1.32 1.01
C ILE A 648 -2.37 2.22 0.02
N ILE A 649 -2.88 3.42 -0.27
CA ILE A 649 -2.31 4.29 -1.31
C ILE A 649 -1.21 5.17 -0.75
N PHE A 650 -1.53 5.96 0.30
CA PHE A 650 -0.59 6.84 0.98
C PHE A 650 -0.50 6.45 2.47
N PRO A 651 0.23 5.38 2.81
CA PRO A 651 0.32 4.92 4.19
C PRO A 651 0.76 6.05 5.14
N GLY A 652 -0.01 6.27 6.20
CA GLY A 652 0.27 7.32 7.18
C GLY A 652 -0.18 8.73 6.79
N SER A 653 -0.77 8.95 5.61
CA SER A 653 -1.27 10.26 5.21
C SER A 653 -2.47 10.72 6.07
N CYS A 654 -2.58 12.03 6.22
CA CYS A 654 -3.67 12.68 6.93
C CYS A 654 -4.01 14.00 6.23
N CYS A 655 -5.20 14.10 5.65
CA CYS A 655 -5.70 15.35 5.07
C CYS A 655 -6.22 16.26 6.20
N PRO A 656 -5.51 17.35 6.57
CA PRO A 656 -5.92 18.20 7.69
C PRO A 656 -7.20 18.97 7.39
N SER A 657 -7.91 19.45 8.42
CA SER A 657 -8.94 20.47 8.18
C SER A 657 -8.33 21.86 8.10
N LEU A 658 -9.04 22.81 7.48
CA LEU A 658 -8.60 24.21 7.46
C LEU A 658 -8.39 24.75 8.89
N HIS A 659 -9.31 24.44 9.80
CA HIS A 659 -9.18 24.83 11.21
C HIS A 659 -7.91 24.26 11.85
N ALA A 660 -7.59 22.98 11.61
CA ALA A 660 -6.39 22.35 12.15
C ALA A 660 -5.10 23.01 11.63
N LEU A 661 -5.07 23.42 10.36
CA LEU A 661 -3.94 24.15 9.78
C LEU A 661 -3.78 25.54 10.41
N VAL A 662 -4.89 26.27 10.55
CA VAL A 662 -4.87 27.63 11.13
C VAL A 662 -4.49 27.58 12.62
N ASP A 663 -5.01 26.62 13.36
CA ASP A 663 -4.68 26.44 14.78
C ASP A 663 -3.19 26.03 14.94
N ALA A 664 -2.70 25.11 14.12
CA ALA A 664 -1.29 24.74 14.13
C ALA A 664 -0.35 25.93 13.81
N ALA A 665 -0.72 26.76 12.83
CA ALA A 665 0.00 27.99 12.51
C ALA A 665 0.02 28.97 13.70
N TYR A 666 -1.14 29.21 14.29
CA TYR A 666 -1.30 30.12 15.43
C TYR A 666 -0.50 29.66 16.67
N GLN A 667 -0.52 28.37 16.96
CA GLN A 667 0.14 27.83 18.15
C GLN A 667 1.67 27.76 18.02
N ASN A 668 2.21 27.66 16.80
CA ASN A 668 3.61 27.32 16.58
C ASN A 668 4.39 28.33 15.73
N SER A 669 3.76 29.42 15.29
CA SER A 669 4.38 30.47 14.47
C SER A 669 3.73 31.84 14.69
N CYS A 670 4.31 32.87 14.07
CA CYS A 670 3.69 34.21 13.95
C CYS A 670 2.98 34.40 12.61
N LEU A 671 2.68 33.32 11.89
CA LEU A 671 2.04 33.36 10.58
C LEU A 671 0.53 33.44 10.72
N THR A 672 -0.07 34.36 9.96
CA THR A 672 -1.50 34.56 9.86
C THR A 672 -1.99 34.12 8.49
N LEU A 673 -3.16 33.50 8.43
CA LEU A 673 -3.80 33.14 7.17
C LEU A 673 -4.33 34.43 6.48
N GLU A 674 -3.81 34.72 5.29
CA GLU A 674 -4.14 35.91 4.50
C GLU A 674 -5.05 35.59 3.30
N HIS A 675 -4.99 34.37 2.79
CA HIS A 675 -5.79 33.97 1.63
C HIS A 675 -6.17 32.49 1.68
N VAL A 676 -7.41 32.21 1.22
CA VAL A 676 -7.94 30.86 1.00
C VAL A 676 -8.67 30.83 -0.33
N SER A 677 -8.37 29.87 -1.20
CA SER A 677 -9.21 29.53 -2.34
C SER A 677 -9.39 28.03 -2.48
N ASN A 678 -10.62 27.60 -2.75
CA ASN A 678 -10.96 26.17 -2.92
C ASN A 678 -10.92 25.78 -4.39
N ILE A 679 -10.06 24.84 -4.74
CA ILE A 679 -9.89 24.28 -6.08
C ILE A 679 -10.32 22.80 -6.16
N GLY A 680 -11.02 22.27 -5.15
CA GLY A 680 -11.35 20.86 -5.04
C GLY A 680 -12.11 20.29 -6.25
N LEU A 681 -13.02 21.04 -6.87
CA LEU A 681 -13.72 20.60 -8.07
C LEU A 681 -12.79 20.44 -9.28
N HIS A 682 -11.71 21.21 -9.36
CA HIS A 682 -10.68 21.03 -10.38
C HIS A 682 -9.90 19.72 -10.18
N TYR A 683 -9.75 19.31 -8.91
CA TYR A 683 -9.11 18.03 -8.62
C TYR A 683 -9.93 16.84 -9.12
N ALA A 684 -11.25 16.89 -8.98
CA ALA A 684 -12.12 15.85 -9.56
C ALA A 684 -11.85 15.69 -11.07
N ARG A 685 -11.74 16.81 -11.80
CA ARG A 685 -11.38 16.80 -13.23
C ARG A 685 -9.96 16.28 -13.48
N THR A 686 -9.00 16.65 -12.65
CA THR A 686 -7.61 16.19 -12.76
C THR A 686 -7.51 14.67 -12.60
N LEU A 687 -8.19 14.11 -11.60
CA LEU A 687 -8.24 12.67 -11.34
C LEU A 687 -8.92 11.87 -12.45
N ALA A 688 -10.02 12.41 -13.00
CA ALA A 688 -10.68 11.83 -14.16
C ALA A 688 -9.73 11.75 -15.37
N GLU A 689 -8.93 12.81 -15.62
CA GLU A 689 -7.97 12.85 -16.71
C GLU A 689 -6.77 11.91 -16.45
N TRP A 690 -6.26 11.84 -15.23
CA TRP A 690 -5.23 10.87 -14.87
C TRP A 690 -5.71 9.43 -15.06
N ARG A 691 -6.93 9.11 -14.63
CA ARG A 691 -7.53 7.78 -14.81
C ARG A 691 -7.69 7.43 -16.29
N ARG A 692 -8.16 8.38 -17.10
CA ARG A 692 -8.28 8.20 -18.56
C ARG A 692 -6.92 7.89 -19.19
N ARG A 693 -5.88 8.68 -18.87
CA ARG A 693 -4.51 8.47 -19.37
C ARG A 693 -3.90 7.16 -18.88
N PHE A 694 -4.08 6.82 -17.61
CA PHE A 694 -3.62 5.57 -17.02
C PHE A 694 -4.19 4.36 -17.76
N ASN A 695 -5.48 4.33 -18.00
CA ASN A 695 -6.15 3.25 -18.73
C ASN A 695 -5.77 3.22 -20.22
N ALA A 696 -5.61 4.37 -20.86
CA ALA A 696 -5.12 4.46 -22.25
C ALA A 696 -3.68 3.91 -22.40
N ASN A 697 -2.88 3.96 -21.34
CA ASN A 697 -1.51 3.43 -21.30
C ASN A 697 -1.41 2.06 -20.60
N GLU A 698 -2.50 1.28 -20.53
CA GLU A 698 -2.52 -0.04 -19.88
C GLU A 698 -1.40 -0.97 -20.37
N ALA A 699 -1.15 -1.01 -21.68
CA ALA A 699 -0.08 -1.83 -22.25
C ALA A 699 1.31 -1.47 -21.64
N LEU A 700 1.62 -0.19 -21.49
CA LEU A 700 2.85 0.28 -20.86
C LEU A 700 2.89 -0.09 -19.37
N VAL A 701 1.77 0.08 -18.67
CA VAL A 701 1.67 -0.27 -17.23
C VAL A 701 1.94 -1.77 -17.04
N ARG A 702 1.38 -2.62 -17.90
CA ARG A 702 1.64 -4.07 -17.87
C ARG A 702 3.08 -4.41 -18.25
N GLU A 703 3.67 -3.70 -19.22
CA GLU A 703 5.08 -3.83 -19.55
C GLU A 703 6.02 -3.49 -18.38
N LEU A 704 5.62 -2.58 -17.50
CA LEU A 704 6.34 -2.25 -16.27
C LEU A 704 6.22 -3.35 -15.19
N GLY A 705 5.43 -4.42 -15.46
CA GLY A 705 5.29 -5.59 -14.59
C GLY A 705 4.10 -5.53 -13.64
N PHE A 706 3.19 -4.58 -13.80
CA PHE A 706 1.99 -4.45 -12.97
C PHE A 706 0.84 -5.35 -13.46
N ASP A 707 0.14 -5.97 -12.53
CA ASP A 707 -0.91 -6.95 -12.78
C ASP A 707 -2.34 -6.37 -12.76
N ASP A 708 -3.34 -7.23 -12.95
CA ASP A 708 -4.76 -6.85 -12.89
C ASP A 708 -5.19 -6.31 -11.52
N VAL A 709 -4.56 -6.77 -10.44
CA VAL A 709 -4.87 -6.28 -9.09
C VAL A 709 -4.41 -4.83 -8.98
N PHE A 710 -3.22 -4.53 -9.49
CA PHE A 710 -2.69 -3.17 -9.53
C PHE A 710 -3.57 -2.24 -10.36
N MET A 711 -4.03 -2.68 -11.55
CA MET A 711 -4.97 -1.91 -12.38
C MET A 711 -6.26 -1.60 -11.61
N ARG A 712 -6.83 -2.56 -10.89
CA ARG A 712 -8.01 -2.35 -10.04
C ARG A 712 -7.75 -1.39 -8.89
N VAL A 713 -6.61 -1.53 -8.20
CA VAL A 713 -6.20 -0.62 -7.11
C VAL A 713 -6.16 0.83 -7.58
N TRP A 714 -5.51 1.09 -8.72
CA TRP A 714 -5.33 2.45 -9.24
C TRP A 714 -6.63 3.04 -9.79
N ASN A 715 -7.44 2.25 -10.49
CA ASN A 715 -8.77 2.68 -10.92
C ASN A 715 -9.68 2.99 -9.72
N TYR A 716 -9.65 2.15 -8.67
CA TYR A 716 -10.40 2.40 -7.44
C TYR A 716 -9.92 3.68 -6.76
N TYR A 717 -8.60 3.87 -6.62
CA TYR A 717 -7.99 5.05 -6.03
C TYR A 717 -8.44 6.34 -6.71
N MET A 718 -8.20 6.43 -8.02
CA MET A 718 -8.52 7.66 -8.76
C MET A 718 -10.03 7.96 -8.73
N THR A 719 -10.87 6.93 -8.88
CA THR A 719 -12.33 7.09 -8.85
C THR A 719 -12.85 7.44 -7.45
N TYR A 720 -12.29 6.85 -6.40
CA TYR A 720 -12.65 7.17 -5.01
C TYR A 720 -12.36 8.62 -4.67
N CYS A 721 -11.15 9.10 -5.01
CA CYS A 721 -10.76 10.49 -4.82
C CYS A 721 -11.58 11.45 -5.72
N GLU A 722 -11.81 11.09 -6.99
CA GLU A 722 -12.64 11.85 -7.92
C GLU A 722 -14.04 12.11 -7.32
N ALA A 723 -14.69 11.05 -6.80
CA ALA A 723 -15.99 11.16 -6.14
C ALA A 723 -15.94 12.01 -4.87
N GLY A 724 -14.86 11.89 -4.09
CA GLY A 724 -14.63 12.69 -2.89
C GLY A 724 -14.56 14.20 -3.16
N PHE A 725 -13.77 14.60 -4.16
CA PHE A 725 -13.66 16.01 -4.55
C PHE A 725 -14.90 16.52 -5.27
N HIS A 726 -15.50 15.70 -6.13
CA HIS A 726 -16.73 16.07 -6.85
C HIS A 726 -17.88 16.40 -5.88
N SER A 727 -18.02 15.59 -4.84
CA SER A 727 -19.05 15.78 -3.80
C SER A 727 -18.66 16.77 -2.71
N GLN A 728 -17.46 17.36 -2.79
CA GLN A 728 -16.89 18.21 -1.73
C GLN A 728 -16.79 17.49 -0.35
N THR A 729 -16.72 16.15 -0.38
CA THR A 729 -16.36 15.34 0.79
C THR A 729 -14.94 15.64 1.23
N GLU A 730 -14.07 15.90 0.26
CA GLU A 730 -12.74 16.45 0.40
C GLU A 730 -12.63 17.73 -0.42
N ASN A 731 -11.79 18.65 0.03
CA ASN A 731 -11.47 19.90 -0.67
C ASN A 731 -9.97 19.96 -0.96
N CYS A 732 -9.60 20.79 -1.93
CA CYS A 732 -8.21 21.18 -2.16
C CYS A 732 -8.11 22.69 -2.03
N LEU A 733 -7.28 23.17 -1.11
CA LEU A 733 -7.19 24.59 -0.79
C LEU A 733 -5.82 25.15 -1.17
N ILE A 734 -5.82 26.32 -1.80
CA ILE A 734 -4.62 27.16 -1.89
C ILE A 734 -4.69 28.17 -0.76
N LEU A 735 -3.67 28.15 0.11
CA LEU A 735 -3.56 28.95 1.31
C LEU A 735 -2.33 29.83 1.22
N ALA A 736 -2.45 31.10 1.63
CA ALA A 736 -1.30 31.99 1.80
C ALA A 736 -1.22 32.44 3.26
N PHE A 737 -0.01 32.35 3.83
CA PHE A 737 0.28 32.78 5.18
C PHE A 737 1.43 33.79 5.17
N ALA A 738 1.34 34.82 6.02
CA ALA A 738 2.40 35.79 6.22
C ALA A 738 2.39 36.30 7.65
N ARG A 739 3.47 36.98 8.07
CA ARG A 739 3.48 37.65 9.35
C ARG A 739 2.59 38.90 9.30
N GLN A 740 1.99 39.25 10.43
CA GLN A 740 1.21 40.48 10.56
C GLN A 740 2.04 41.69 10.10
N GLY A 741 1.46 42.52 9.26
CA GLY A 741 2.15 43.70 8.69
C GLY A 741 3.06 43.40 7.50
N CYS A 742 2.99 42.21 6.93
CA CYS A 742 3.71 41.87 5.70
C CYS A 742 3.22 42.77 4.55
N GLN A 743 4.09 43.68 4.12
CA GLN A 743 3.79 44.69 3.08
C GLN A 743 3.33 44.09 1.73
N PRO A 744 3.90 42.98 1.23
CA PRO A 744 3.50 42.43 -0.06
C PRO A 744 2.04 42.03 -0.17
N LEU A 745 1.36 41.67 0.93
CA LEU A 745 -0.02 41.17 0.89
C LEU A 745 -1.06 42.27 1.01
N VAL A 746 -0.70 43.46 1.54
CA VAL A 746 -1.63 44.58 1.77
C VAL A 746 -2.36 45.04 0.50
N PRO A 747 -1.73 45.15 -0.67
CA PRO A 747 -2.42 45.53 -1.91
C PRO A 747 -3.33 44.46 -2.48
N PHE A 748 -3.18 43.22 -2.07
CA PHE A 748 -3.94 42.07 -2.64
C PHE A 748 -5.36 41.92 -2.11
N CYS A 749 -5.65 42.61 -0.97
CA CYS A 749 -7.00 42.59 -0.40
C CYS A 749 -8.02 43.35 -1.25
N GLU A 750 -7.56 44.10 -2.20
CA GLU A 750 -8.41 45.08 -2.89
C GLU A 750 -8.91 44.62 -4.21
N THR A 751 -9.21 43.60 -4.67
CA THR A 751 -9.98 43.70 -5.91
C THR A 751 -9.86 42.66 -7.03
N ARG A 752 -9.35 41.57 -6.88
CA ARG A 752 -9.65 40.63 -8.00
C ARG A 752 -10.09 39.27 -7.46
N SER A 753 -11.40 39.15 -7.26
CA SER A 753 -12.01 37.84 -7.26
C SER A 753 -11.58 37.14 -8.55
N ILE A 754 -10.72 36.13 -8.42
CA ILE A 754 -10.20 35.35 -9.54
C ILE A 754 -11.31 34.52 -10.22
N VAL A 755 -12.51 34.51 -9.65
CA VAL A 755 -13.65 33.78 -10.20
C VAL A 755 -14.92 34.64 -10.09
N GLN A 756 -15.00 35.67 -10.88
CA GLN A 756 -16.26 36.00 -11.53
C GLN A 756 -16.05 35.89 -13.04
N ALA A 757 -15.92 34.68 -13.51
CA ALA A 757 -16.24 34.46 -14.91
C ALA A 757 -17.70 34.93 -15.10
N PRO A 758 -17.99 35.86 -16.01
CA PRO A 758 -19.36 36.23 -16.28
C PRO A 758 -20.15 34.97 -16.60
N ALA A 759 -21.34 34.85 -16.03
CA ALA A 759 -22.22 33.76 -16.39
C ALA A 759 -22.47 33.84 -17.91
N LEU A 760 -22.02 32.84 -18.64
CA LEU A 760 -22.30 32.78 -20.06
C LEU A 760 -23.81 32.71 -20.26
N THR A 761 -24.33 33.50 -21.20
CA THR A 761 -25.72 33.39 -21.59
C THR A 761 -25.98 32.07 -22.29
N LYS A 762 -27.24 31.59 -22.29
CA LYS A 762 -27.61 30.37 -22.99
C LYS A 762 -27.21 30.41 -24.48
N GLU A 763 -27.24 31.60 -25.08
CA GLU A 763 -26.89 31.84 -26.48
C GLU A 763 -25.37 31.72 -26.71
N GLU A 764 -24.54 32.24 -25.81
CA GLU A 764 -23.08 32.11 -25.89
C GLU A 764 -22.63 30.65 -25.71
N VAL A 765 -23.29 29.88 -24.85
CA VAL A 765 -23.00 28.45 -24.69
C VAL A 765 -23.46 27.65 -25.92
N ASN A 766 -24.62 27.94 -26.44
CA ASN A 766 -25.11 27.28 -27.68
C ASN A 766 -24.27 27.66 -28.90
N ALA A 767 -23.86 28.92 -29.05
CA ALA A 767 -22.93 29.33 -30.08
C ALA A 767 -21.61 28.59 -29.99
N TRP A 768 -21.06 28.48 -28.79
CA TRP A 768 -19.82 27.77 -28.54
C TRP A 768 -19.92 26.24 -28.73
N LEU A 769 -21.06 25.61 -28.37
CA LEU A 769 -21.33 24.21 -28.66
C LEU A 769 -21.50 23.94 -30.17
N ASN A 770 -22.09 24.89 -30.92
CA ASN A 770 -22.33 24.77 -32.37
C ASN A 770 -21.11 25.17 -33.24
N GLU A 771 -20.15 25.93 -32.73
CA GLU A 771 -18.88 26.22 -33.44
C GLU A 771 -17.93 25.03 -33.49
N LYS A 772 -18.18 23.99 -32.69
CA LYS A 772 -17.35 22.78 -32.61
C LYS A 772 -18.09 21.47 -33.02
N SER A 773 -19.30 21.57 -33.52
CA SER A 773 -19.98 20.47 -34.24
C SER A 773 -19.71 20.60 -35.74
#